data_06386cf4e5b166854ce6d7ab8c96f7f7
#
_entry.id   06386cf4e5b166854ce6d7ab8c96f7f7
#
_cell.length_a   1.000
_cell.length_b   1.000
_cell.length_c   1.000
_cell.angle_alpha   90.00
_cell.angle_beta   90.00
_cell.angle_gamma   90.00
#
_symmetry.space_group_name_H-M   'P 1'
#
loop_
_entity.id
_entity.type
_entity.pdbx_description
1 polymer ?
#
loop_
_entity_poly.entity_id
_entity_poly.type
_entity_poly.pdbx_seq_one_letter_code
_entity_poly.pdbx_strand_id
1 'polypeptide(L)'
;MKPTKLQTKVLIASFLLACLFTCLPGQGFAQSADQEKVQHLVAQLTTIKTPEEGSALLKAQPELVTPGLVTSLAKKGRELLGQGKHEQASLVSDIALDIAQRLTDKPGMFLILRLKGDISRMRGDRKQALEYYEQCLKLAEELGDKASIGEALSSIGIAYALQSDYPNALLSLQRSLQIREELGDKANMARDLNSIGNIYVSQGEKVRALEYFQRSLKLADEAGSKAGSSATLNSIGTLYYSQGNYEQALEYFQQSLKIKQEIGDKLGVARAINNIGIIYSVQGDYVHALDYLQQNAKIREELGDSSGVIEVLSNIGAVYLVKGDYEQALAYAQKALKPAETLGNSELVGDILQNISECYLRLGQYEAANEYAVRAASLAAQFGLPEVLWNTKTFAGKAHLALNQPELARQDFLESIAAIEKLRGQVAGGEQEQQRFFENKTAPYLAMVDLSLAQQNTTEALSYAERAKGRVLLDVLSSGRADITKAMTSDELERDRALSAEIVSLNLQLTRLKLQNKTSEMQVAQTQLDKLRLEYEAFQASLYAAHPELKVQRGQTQPLTLTEAAALLPDDQTAILEYVVTEDKSYLFVLRKATPKTVSDKAPVHLTVHALNIKSSELAAMAESFRQRVAERDLTVKQPARQLYDLLIKPAESELRNVHKLCIVPDGALWNVPFQALHQGTKGYLLEQYAVAYAPSMSVLREMERRANALRAAHRRSNAEPTLLAMGNPKLTNETITKVHFTRRDEPLSPLPEAEKEVNSLRLMYGPASSRVLIGEQAREAVVKAEAGKYKVLHFATHATLDDRNPLYSRIILSRTEDDQQEDGLLEAWELMKLDLNAELAVLSACETARGRVANGEGMIGMSWALFVAGSPAAVVSQWKVDSARSSELMIEFHRNLLRKSGAGKPALTKSEALRQAELKVLHGPYNHPAYWAGFILIGNDY
;
A
#
# COMPACT_ATOMS: atom_id res chain seq x y z
N MET A 1 63.09 -9.94 27.55
CA MET A 1 62.79 -11.35 27.86
C MET A 1 63.21 -12.20 26.69
N LYS A 2 64.10 -13.20 26.90
CA LYS A 2 64.58 -14.10 25.83
C LYS A 2 63.44 -15.05 25.40
N PRO A 3 63.26 -15.32 24.09
CA PRO A 3 62.22 -16.24 23.62
C PRO A 3 62.56 -17.69 24.06
N THR A 4 61.53 -18.42 24.45
CA THR A 4 61.65 -19.78 24.94
C THR A 4 62.06 -20.76 23.82
N LYS A 5 62.79 -21.82 24.15
CA LYS A 5 63.24 -22.89 23.25
C LYS A 5 62.17 -23.56 22.36
N LEU A 6 60.91 -23.26 22.58
CA LEU A 6 59.78 -23.81 21.79
C LEU A 6 59.51 -22.97 20.52
N GLN A 7 59.75 -21.65 20.59
CA GLN A 7 59.52 -20.76 19.44
C GLN A 7 60.64 -20.92 18.37
N THR A 8 61.86 -21.27 18.79
CA THR A 8 62.98 -21.50 17.87
C THR A 8 62.86 -22.82 17.10
N LYS A 9 62.18 -23.86 17.68
CA LYS A 9 61.94 -25.12 16.96
C LYS A 9 60.81 -25.01 15.92
N VAL A 10 59.83 -24.16 16.11
CA VAL A 10 58.73 -23.92 15.14
C VAL A 10 59.25 -23.09 13.97
N LEU A 11 60.14 -22.13 14.19
CA LEU A 11 60.74 -21.35 13.11
C LEU A 11 61.73 -22.17 12.25
N ILE A 12 62.46 -23.11 12.82
CA ILE A 12 63.35 -23.98 12.05
C ILE A 12 62.61 -25.05 11.27
N ALA A 13 61.48 -25.56 11.79
CA ALA A 13 60.59 -26.49 11.06
C ALA A 13 59.89 -25.81 9.87
N SER A 14 59.47 -24.53 10.01
CA SER A 14 58.87 -23.77 8.95
C SER A 14 59.87 -23.40 7.85
N PHE A 15 61.15 -23.19 8.19
CA PHE A 15 62.20 -22.87 7.23
C PHE A 15 62.70 -24.12 6.48
N LEU A 16 62.68 -25.30 7.11
CA LEU A 16 63.05 -26.58 6.47
C LEU A 16 61.90 -27.10 5.55
N LEU A 17 60.61 -26.78 5.87
CA LEU A 17 59.48 -27.10 4.95
C LEU A 17 59.50 -26.19 3.71
N ALA A 18 59.96 -24.93 3.83
CA ALA A 18 60.07 -24.00 2.71
C ALA A 18 61.24 -24.36 1.76
N CYS A 19 62.32 -24.98 2.28
CA CYS A 19 63.48 -25.41 1.44
C CYS A 19 63.27 -26.77 0.73
N LEU A 20 62.26 -27.58 1.16
CA LEU A 20 61.93 -28.84 0.48
C LEU A 20 61.03 -28.69 -0.72
N PHE A 21 60.44 -27.48 -0.92
CA PHE A 21 59.60 -27.19 -2.12
C PHE A 21 60.33 -26.45 -3.24
N THR A 22 61.64 -26.21 -3.13
CA THR A 22 62.43 -25.49 -4.15
C THR A 22 63.31 -26.34 -5.03
N CYS A 23 63.16 -27.67 -5.06
CA CYS A 23 63.89 -28.55 -5.94
C CYS A 23 63.03 -29.55 -6.72
N LEU A 24 62.06 -29.01 -7.49
CA LEU A 24 61.52 -29.69 -8.66
C LEU A 24 61.37 -28.66 -9.79
N PRO A 25 62.40 -28.53 -10.64
CA PRO A 25 62.28 -27.71 -11.83
C PRO A 25 61.51 -28.51 -12.90
N GLY A 26 60.30 -28.06 -13.27
CA GLY A 26 59.67 -28.54 -14.47
C GLY A 26 58.13 -28.47 -14.53
N GLN A 27 57.42 -28.57 -13.42
CA GLN A 27 55.94 -28.58 -13.52
C GLN A 27 55.27 -27.22 -13.19
N GLY A 28 55.83 -26.36 -12.37
CA GLY A 28 55.22 -25.05 -12.02
C GLY A 28 55.31 -23.99 -13.12
N PHE A 29 56.40 -24.02 -13.91
CA PHE A 29 56.60 -23.10 -15.04
C PHE A 29 55.75 -23.47 -16.26
N ALA A 30 55.54 -24.77 -16.52
CA ALA A 30 54.68 -25.24 -17.60
C ALA A 30 53.21 -24.90 -17.31
N GLN A 31 52.75 -25.07 -16.09
CA GLN A 31 51.39 -24.76 -15.67
C GLN A 31 51.06 -23.24 -15.74
N SER A 32 52.04 -22.36 -15.48
CA SER A 32 51.85 -20.89 -15.62
C SER A 32 51.82 -20.46 -17.09
N ALA A 33 52.67 -21.04 -17.93
CA ALA A 33 52.76 -20.74 -19.38
C ALA A 33 51.52 -21.20 -20.14
N ASP A 34 50.97 -22.36 -19.81
CA ASP A 34 49.73 -22.85 -20.44
C ASP A 34 48.49 -22.08 -19.97
N GLN A 35 48.50 -21.62 -18.72
CA GLN A 35 47.42 -20.76 -18.20
C GLN A 35 47.44 -19.35 -18.85
N GLU A 36 48.60 -18.78 -19.14
CA GLU A 36 48.75 -17.55 -19.92
C GLU A 36 48.24 -17.73 -21.36
N LYS A 37 48.56 -18.84 -22.03
CA LYS A 37 48.07 -19.13 -23.37
C LYS A 37 46.54 -19.28 -23.39
N VAL A 38 45.95 -19.99 -22.42
CA VAL A 38 44.49 -20.09 -22.27
C VAL A 38 43.86 -18.72 -22.06
N GLN A 39 44.42 -17.86 -21.22
CA GLN A 39 43.90 -16.50 -21.03
C GLN A 39 44.01 -15.65 -22.30
N HIS A 40 45.11 -15.82 -23.06
CA HIS A 40 45.26 -15.13 -24.35
C HIS A 40 44.21 -15.60 -25.36
N LEU A 41 43.97 -16.91 -25.47
CA LEU A 41 42.91 -17.48 -26.32
C LEU A 41 41.50 -17.04 -25.89
N VAL A 42 41.21 -17.00 -24.59
CA VAL A 42 39.94 -16.45 -24.05
C VAL A 42 39.80 -15.00 -24.47
N ALA A 43 40.84 -14.17 -24.37
CA ALA A 43 40.78 -12.76 -24.79
C ALA A 43 40.49 -12.65 -26.30
N GLN A 44 41.13 -13.48 -27.14
CA GLN A 44 40.86 -13.51 -28.60
C GLN A 44 39.43 -13.94 -28.88
N LEU A 45 38.93 -15.02 -28.26
CA LEU A 45 37.54 -15.51 -28.42
C LEU A 45 36.49 -14.53 -27.93
N THR A 46 36.81 -13.58 -27.07
CA THR A 46 35.88 -12.51 -26.63
C THR A 46 35.78 -11.34 -27.60
N THR A 47 36.68 -11.21 -28.55
CA THR A 47 36.68 -10.12 -29.53
C THR A 47 36.12 -10.52 -30.91
N ILE A 48 35.82 -11.80 -31.13
CA ILE A 48 35.25 -12.29 -32.37
C ILE A 48 33.83 -11.73 -32.59
N LYS A 49 33.44 -11.70 -33.85
CA LYS A 49 32.10 -11.22 -34.27
C LYS A 49 31.21 -12.35 -34.78
N THR A 50 31.79 -13.48 -35.18
CA THR A 50 31.03 -14.62 -35.71
C THR A 50 31.51 -15.95 -35.13
N PRO A 51 30.65 -16.97 -35.07
CA PRO A 51 31.05 -18.34 -34.62
C PRO A 51 32.13 -18.97 -35.49
N GLU A 52 32.18 -18.63 -36.78
CA GLU A 52 33.20 -19.13 -37.75
C GLU A 52 34.61 -18.66 -37.37
N GLU A 53 34.75 -17.38 -36.99
CA GLU A 53 36.03 -16.83 -36.50
C GLU A 53 36.50 -17.59 -35.24
N GLY A 54 35.57 -17.87 -34.30
CA GLY A 54 35.89 -18.66 -33.11
C GLY A 54 36.32 -20.09 -33.44
N SER A 55 35.63 -20.74 -34.37
CA SER A 55 36.02 -22.08 -34.85
C SER A 55 37.37 -22.11 -35.53
N ALA A 56 37.75 -21.11 -36.29
CA ALA A 56 39.05 -20.97 -36.90
C ALA A 56 40.20 -20.85 -35.87
N LEU A 57 40.00 -19.99 -34.82
CA LEU A 57 40.95 -19.84 -33.74
C LEU A 57 41.14 -21.12 -32.94
N LEU A 58 40.08 -21.88 -32.67
CA LEU A 58 40.15 -23.16 -31.97
C LEU A 58 40.88 -24.24 -32.78
N LYS A 59 40.67 -24.26 -34.11
CA LYS A 59 41.40 -25.17 -35.00
C LYS A 59 42.88 -24.89 -35.09
N ALA A 60 43.27 -23.61 -34.91
CA ALA A 60 44.67 -23.19 -34.91
C ALA A 60 45.44 -23.55 -33.61
N GLN A 61 44.73 -23.81 -32.51
CA GLN A 61 45.32 -24.12 -31.20
C GLN A 61 44.59 -25.30 -30.51
N PRO A 62 44.58 -26.51 -31.15
CA PRO A 62 43.78 -27.63 -30.66
C PRO A 62 44.21 -28.14 -29.29
N GLU A 63 45.46 -27.91 -28.88
CA GLU A 63 46.04 -28.33 -27.62
C GLU A 63 45.48 -27.53 -26.43
N LEU A 64 44.89 -26.35 -26.68
CA LEU A 64 44.29 -25.50 -25.65
C LEU A 64 42.78 -25.80 -25.48
N VAL A 65 42.16 -26.63 -26.34
CA VAL A 65 40.76 -27.02 -26.28
C VAL A 65 40.57 -28.06 -25.17
N THR A 66 40.39 -27.59 -23.94
CA THR A 66 40.32 -28.41 -22.73
C THR A 66 39.13 -27.99 -21.87
N PRO A 67 38.69 -28.80 -20.88
CA PRO A 67 37.65 -28.41 -19.90
C PRO A 67 38.04 -27.12 -19.13
N GLY A 68 39.36 -26.87 -18.96
CA GLY A 68 39.84 -25.61 -18.35
C GLY A 68 39.55 -24.38 -19.22
N LEU A 69 39.58 -24.50 -20.55
CA LEU A 69 39.13 -23.43 -21.45
C LEU A 69 37.62 -23.17 -21.31
N VAL A 70 36.79 -24.21 -21.22
CA VAL A 70 35.35 -24.09 -21.02
C VAL A 70 35.04 -23.32 -19.74
N THR A 71 35.69 -23.69 -18.63
CA THR A 71 35.56 -22.99 -17.34
C THR A 71 35.98 -21.52 -17.43
N SER A 72 37.06 -21.22 -18.14
CA SER A 72 37.56 -19.86 -18.33
C SER A 72 36.63 -19.02 -19.20
N LEU A 73 36.03 -19.59 -20.25
CA LEU A 73 35.04 -18.96 -21.09
C LEU A 73 33.74 -18.74 -20.33
N ALA A 74 33.29 -19.69 -19.48
CA ALA A 74 32.13 -19.52 -18.61
C ALA A 74 32.31 -18.35 -17.64
N LYS A 75 33.52 -18.21 -17.05
CA LYS A 75 33.86 -17.08 -16.18
C LYS A 75 33.79 -15.76 -16.96
N LYS A 76 34.40 -15.73 -18.14
CA LYS A 76 34.42 -14.53 -19.00
C LYS A 76 33.05 -14.17 -19.52
N GLY A 77 32.22 -15.13 -19.88
CA GLY A 77 30.84 -14.93 -20.26
C GLY A 77 30.02 -14.26 -19.13
N ARG A 78 30.21 -14.67 -17.86
CA ARG A 78 29.58 -14.02 -16.72
C ARG A 78 30.07 -12.57 -16.50
N GLU A 79 31.36 -12.30 -16.70
CA GLU A 79 31.91 -10.93 -16.64
C GLU A 79 31.26 -10.05 -17.73
N LEU A 80 31.15 -10.55 -18.96
CA LEU A 80 30.51 -9.86 -20.07
C LEU A 80 29.03 -9.61 -19.79
N LEU A 81 28.34 -10.59 -19.21
CA LEU A 81 26.94 -10.46 -18.80
C LEU A 81 26.78 -9.37 -17.73
N GLY A 82 27.66 -9.34 -16.74
CA GLY A 82 27.70 -8.29 -15.72
C GLY A 82 27.99 -6.88 -16.27
N GLN A 83 28.66 -6.79 -17.44
CA GLN A 83 28.90 -5.55 -18.17
C GLN A 83 27.76 -5.18 -19.13
N GLY A 84 26.65 -5.93 -19.15
CA GLY A 84 25.53 -5.70 -20.09
C GLY A 84 25.82 -6.08 -21.54
N LYS A 85 26.96 -6.75 -21.82
CA LYS A 85 27.36 -7.18 -23.18
C LYS A 85 26.73 -8.51 -23.55
N HIS A 86 25.39 -8.54 -23.63
CA HIS A 86 24.61 -9.78 -23.77
C HIS A 86 24.92 -10.55 -25.04
N GLU A 87 25.16 -9.86 -26.17
CA GLU A 87 25.49 -10.51 -27.45
C GLU A 87 26.84 -11.21 -27.37
N GLN A 88 27.85 -10.54 -26.83
CA GLN A 88 29.19 -11.12 -26.65
C GLN A 88 29.16 -12.26 -25.64
N ALA A 89 28.41 -12.13 -24.53
CA ALA A 89 28.23 -13.21 -23.56
C ALA A 89 27.56 -14.43 -24.20
N SER A 90 26.55 -14.22 -25.05
CA SER A 90 25.88 -15.30 -25.80
C SER A 90 26.84 -16.00 -26.76
N LEU A 91 27.57 -15.25 -27.59
CA LEU A 91 28.53 -15.81 -28.55
C LEU A 91 29.61 -16.63 -27.88
N VAL A 92 30.21 -16.09 -26.78
CA VAL A 92 31.20 -16.82 -25.98
C VAL A 92 30.61 -18.08 -25.37
N SER A 93 29.34 -18.03 -24.92
CA SER A 93 28.64 -19.20 -24.37
C SER A 93 28.34 -20.25 -25.43
N ASP A 94 28.00 -19.85 -26.66
CA ASP A 94 27.74 -20.78 -27.77
C ASP A 94 29.00 -21.55 -28.14
N ILE A 95 30.14 -20.85 -28.24
CA ILE A 95 31.44 -21.46 -28.50
C ILE A 95 31.83 -22.41 -27.37
N ALA A 96 31.68 -21.96 -26.12
CA ALA A 96 32.05 -22.77 -24.95
C ALA A 96 31.15 -24.02 -24.84
N LEU A 97 29.88 -23.93 -25.23
CA LEU A 97 28.97 -25.09 -25.27
C LEU A 97 29.39 -26.12 -26.34
N ASP A 98 29.74 -25.64 -27.55
CA ASP A 98 30.24 -26.51 -28.62
C ASP A 98 31.54 -27.25 -28.19
N ILE A 99 32.46 -26.53 -27.54
CA ILE A 99 33.68 -27.15 -26.99
C ILE A 99 33.32 -28.22 -25.93
N ALA A 100 32.45 -27.87 -24.97
CA ALA A 100 32.05 -28.78 -23.89
C ALA A 100 31.37 -30.05 -24.44
N GLN A 101 30.53 -29.90 -25.48
CA GLN A 101 29.87 -31.01 -26.13
C GLN A 101 30.87 -31.93 -26.85
N ARG A 102 31.83 -31.37 -27.59
CA ARG A 102 32.87 -32.15 -28.28
C ARG A 102 33.76 -32.90 -27.31
N LEU A 103 34.04 -32.29 -26.13
CA LEU A 103 34.84 -32.91 -25.07
C LEU A 103 34.00 -33.85 -24.17
N THR A 104 32.67 -33.93 -24.35
CA THR A 104 31.76 -34.63 -23.46
C THR A 104 31.93 -34.17 -21.98
N ASP A 105 32.30 -32.87 -21.78
CA ASP A 105 32.51 -32.25 -20.50
C ASP A 105 31.17 -31.85 -19.86
N LYS A 106 30.51 -32.83 -19.22
CA LYS A 106 29.23 -32.58 -18.55
C LYS A 106 29.25 -31.44 -17.49
N PRO A 107 30.28 -31.35 -16.61
CA PRO A 107 30.40 -30.20 -15.70
C PRO A 107 30.52 -28.86 -16.44
N GLY A 108 31.33 -28.81 -17.50
CA GLY A 108 31.44 -27.62 -18.35
C GLY A 108 30.12 -27.27 -19.02
N MET A 109 29.42 -28.26 -19.58
CA MET A 109 28.07 -28.06 -20.15
C MET A 109 27.08 -27.47 -19.14
N PHE A 110 27.07 -27.94 -17.89
CA PHE A 110 26.24 -27.40 -16.82
C PHE A 110 26.52 -25.91 -16.59
N LEU A 111 27.80 -25.53 -16.46
CA LEU A 111 28.20 -24.14 -16.24
C LEU A 111 27.74 -23.20 -17.38
N ILE A 112 27.86 -23.68 -18.62
CA ILE A 112 27.51 -22.88 -19.80
C ILE A 112 25.99 -22.79 -19.99
N LEU A 113 25.27 -23.92 -19.85
CA LEU A 113 23.79 -23.89 -19.93
C LEU A 113 23.19 -22.96 -18.89
N ARG A 114 23.73 -22.97 -17.68
CA ARG A 114 23.31 -22.02 -16.64
C ARG A 114 23.58 -20.57 -17.05
N LEU A 115 24.77 -20.28 -17.59
CA LEU A 115 25.08 -18.94 -18.12
C LEU A 115 24.11 -18.52 -19.24
N LYS A 116 23.76 -19.45 -20.15
CA LYS A 116 22.76 -19.18 -21.20
C LYS A 116 21.38 -18.92 -20.62
N GLY A 117 21.00 -19.63 -19.56
CA GLY A 117 19.77 -19.36 -18.81
C GLY A 117 19.78 -17.98 -18.18
N ASP A 118 20.93 -17.57 -17.57
CA ASP A 118 21.08 -16.23 -16.99
C ASP A 118 21.01 -15.14 -18.06
N ILE A 119 21.61 -15.35 -19.24
CA ILE A 119 21.56 -14.43 -20.39
C ILE A 119 20.10 -14.27 -20.86
N SER A 120 19.37 -15.39 -21.08
CA SER A 120 17.98 -15.38 -21.52
C SER A 120 17.08 -14.66 -20.51
N ARG A 121 17.29 -14.92 -19.21
CA ARG A 121 16.56 -14.26 -18.12
C ARG A 121 16.79 -12.74 -18.13
N MET A 122 18.02 -12.28 -18.33
CA MET A 122 18.32 -10.86 -18.39
C MET A 122 17.81 -10.18 -19.66
N ARG A 123 17.63 -10.93 -20.75
CA ARG A 123 16.95 -10.45 -21.97
C ARG A 123 15.43 -10.43 -21.88
N GLY A 124 14.87 -10.94 -20.76
CA GLY A 124 13.43 -11.05 -20.57
C GLY A 124 12.79 -12.28 -21.19
N ASP A 125 13.57 -13.17 -21.84
CA ASP A 125 13.07 -14.43 -22.39
C ASP A 125 12.97 -15.48 -21.28
N ARG A 126 11.89 -15.36 -20.52
CA ARG A 126 11.64 -16.18 -19.33
C ARG A 126 11.45 -17.67 -19.66
N LYS A 127 10.86 -17.95 -20.84
CA LYS A 127 10.63 -19.32 -21.27
C LYS A 127 11.93 -20.02 -21.62
N GLN A 128 12.76 -19.39 -22.43
CA GLN A 128 14.06 -19.95 -22.85
C GLN A 128 15.02 -20.09 -21.65
N ALA A 129 14.96 -19.16 -20.70
CA ALA A 129 15.73 -19.28 -19.46
C ALA A 129 15.36 -20.56 -18.69
N LEU A 130 14.07 -20.84 -18.52
CA LEU A 130 13.58 -22.05 -17.87
C LEU A 130 14.06 -23.32 -18.59
N GLU A 131 13.96 -23.37 -19.92
CA GLU A 131 14.41 -24.50 -20.72
C GLU A 131 15.92 -24.82 -20.52
N TYR A 132 16.76 -23.77 -20.40
CA TYR A 132 18.19 -23.98 -20.12
C TYR A 132 18.43 -24.46 -18.69
N TYR A 133 17.69 -23.95 -17.69
CA TYR A 133 17.84 -24.40 -16.31
C TYR A 133 17.34 -25.84 -16.11
N GLU A 134 16.29 -26.26 -16.82
CA GLU A 134 15.82 -27.65 -16.82
C GLU A 134 16.87 -28.61 -17.44
N GLN A 135 17.57 -28.18 -18.51
CA GLN A 135 18.70 -28.93 -19.05
C GLN A 135 19.86 -29.02 -18.03
N CYS A 136 20.12 -27.95 -17.26
CA CYS A 136 21.07 -27.98 -16.17
C CYS A 136 20.68 -29.01 -15.10
N LEU A 137 19.42 -29.02 -14.69
CA LEU A 137 18.91 -29.97 -13.69
C LEU A 137 19.11 -31.43 -14.15
N LYS A 138 18.70 -31.74 -15.36
CA LYS A 138 18.88 -33.07 -15.94
C LYS A 138 20.36 -33.48 -15.95
N LEU A 139 21.25 -32.60 -16.34
CA LEU A 139 22.70 -32.86 -16.38
C LEU A 139 23.27 -33.10 -14.97
N ALA A 140 22.85 -32.32 -13.99
CA ALA A 140 23.26 -32.46 -12.60
C ALA A 140 22.74 -33.78 -11.97
N GLU A 141 21.53 -34.21 -12.33
CA GLU A 141 20.94 -35.49 -11.92
C GLU A 141 21.73 -36.67 -12.55
N GLU A 142 22.10 -36.56 -13.82
CA GLU A 142 22.94 -37.56 -14.48
C GLU A 142 24.35 -37.67 -13.88
N LEU A 143 24.90 -36.58 -13.34
CA LEU A 143 26.18 -36.54 -12.65
C LEU A 143 26.06 -37.03 -11.19
N GLY A 144 24.86 -37.05 -10.62
CA GLY A 144 24.64 -37.35 -9.21
C GLY A 144 25.18 -36.25 -8.28
N ASP A 145 25.42 -35.05 -8.80
CA ASP A 145 25.97 -33.91 -8.03
C ASP A 145 24.87 -33.12 -7.32
N LYS A 146 24.66 -33.44 -6.04
CA LYS A 146 23.64 -32.78 -5.20
C LYS A 146 23.81 -31.26 -5.15
N ALA A 147 25.03 -30.73 -5.16
CA ALA A 147 25.26 -29.29 -5.12
C ALA A 147 24.76 -28.62 -6.43
N SER A 148 25.09 -29.19 -7.59
CA SER A 148 24.60 -28.71 -8.88
C SER A 148 23.07 -28.89 -9.03
N ILE A 149 22.49 -29.98 -8.48
CA ILE A 149 21.03 -30.15 -8.46
C ILE A 149 20.36 -29.01 -7.67
N GLY A 150 20.84 -28.70 -6.46
CA GLY A 150 20.33 -27.60 -5.65
C GLY A 150 20.46 -26.25 -6.37
N GLU A 151 21.57 -26.02 -7.07
CA GLU A 151 21.82 -24.77 -7.82
C GLU A 151 20.85 -24.62 -9.03
N ALA A 152 20.62 -25.73 -9.78
CA ALA A 152 19.67 -25.73 -10.89
C ALA A 152 18.23 -25.51 -10.41
N LEU A 153 17.81 -26.20 -9.34
CA LEU A 153 16.48 -26.03 -8.74
C LEU A 153 16.23 -24.60 -8.23
N SER A 154 17.26 -23.97 -7.63
CA SER A 154 17.18 -22.56 -7.22
C SER A 154 16.97 -21.63 -8.42
N SER A 155 17.71 -21.86 -9.53
CA SER A 155 17.56 -21.09 -10.78
C SER A 155 16.18 -21.29 -11.42
N ILE A 156 15.65 -22.50 -11.44
CA ILE A 156 14.31 -22.87 -11.91
C ILE A 156 13.25 -22.16 -11.06
N GLY A 157 13.40 -22.19 -9.71
CA GLY A 157 12.49 -21.52 -8.81
C GLY A 157 12.41 -20.01 -9.06
N ILE A 158 13.56 -19.36 -9.27
CA ILE A 158 13.60 -17.93 -9.63
C ILE A 158 12.95 -17.70 -11.01
N ALA A 159 13.17 -18.57 -12.00
CA ALA A 159 12.57 -18.43 -13.32
C ALA A 159 11.03 -18.55 -13.28
N TYR A 160 10.49 -19.49 -12.51
CA TYR A 160 9.04 -19.60 -12.27
C TYR A 160 8.49 -18.36 -11.54
N ALA A 161 9.21 -17.84 -10.53
CA ALA A 161 8.79 -16.63 -9.81
C ALA A 161 8.66 -15.42 -10.74
N LEU A 162 9.60 -15.27 -11.68
CA LEU A 162 9.54 -14.21 -12.70
C LEU A 162 8.38 -14.38 -13.70
N GLN A 163 7.85 -15.60 -13.86
CA GLN A 163 6.65 -15.88 -14.65
C GLN A 163 5.36 -15.77 -13.82
N SER A 164 5.47 -15.38 -12.56
CA SER A 164 4.37 -15.36 -11.58
C SER A 164 3.76 -16.73 -11.28
N ASP A 165 4.47 -17.81 -11.64
CA ASP A 165 4.12 -19.19 -11.27
C ASP A 165 4.70 -19.50 -9.87
N TYR A 166 4.11 -18.88 -8.86
CA TYR A 166 4.59 -18.98 -7.49
C TYR A 166 4.52 -20.41 -6.91
N PRO A 167 3.50 -21.24 -7.21
CA PRO A 167 3.48 -22.63 -6.72
C PRO A 167 4.70 -23.43 -7.16
N ASN A 168 5.04 -23.42 -8.45
CA ASN A 168 6.20 -24.14 -8.98
C ASN A 168 7.52 -23.51 -8.53
N ALA A 169 7.56 -22.19 -8.36
CA ALA A 169 8.71 -21.48 -7.80
C ALA A 169 9.03 -21.96 -6.38
N LEU A 170 8.02 -21.97 -5.50
CA LEU A 170 8.17 -22.42 -4.11
C LEU A 170 8.55 -23.89 -4.02
N LEU A 171 7.92 -24.75 -4.83
CA LEU A 171 8.25 -26.18 -4.87
C LEU A 171 9.72 -26.41 -5.24
N SER A 172 10.21 -25.71 -6.27
CA SER A 172 11.60 -25.85 -6.72
C SER A 172 12.60 -25.36 -5.67
N LEU A 173 12.33 -24.20 -5.04
CA LEU A 173 13.18 -23.64 -3.98
C LEU A 173 13.16 -24.50 -2.70
N GLN A 174 12.03 -25.08 -2.33
CA GLN A 174 11.92 -26.00 -1.19
C GLN A 174 12.73 -27.28 -1.42
N ARG A 175 12.67 -27.85 -2.62
CA ARG A 175 13.53 -28.99 -2.98
C ARG A 175 15.02 -28.62 -2.94
N SER A 176 15.40 -27.44 -3.45
CA SER A 176 16.76 -26.93 -3.33
C SER A 176 17.19 -26.81 -1.87
N LEU A 177 16.33 -26.22 -1.02
CA LEU A 177 16.59 -26.03 0.40
C LEU A 177 16.83 -27.36 1.13
N GLN A 178 15.99 -28.38 0.86
CA GLN A 178 16.17 -29.72 1.43
C GLN A 178 17.51 -30.34 1.08
N ILE A 179 17.91 -30.27 -0.21
CA ILE A 179 19.23 -30.79 -0.65
C ILE A 179 20.39 -30.05 0.02
N ARG A 180 20.29 -28.73 0.17
CA ARG A 180 21.30 -27.91 0.85
C ARG A 180 21.37 -28.16 2.35
N GLU A 181 20.24 -28.48 2.97
CA GLU A 181 20.19 -28.93 4.36
C GLU A 181 20.94 -30.24 4.56
N GLU A 182 20.74 -31.22 3.66
CA GLU A 182 21.51 -32.49 3.64
C GLU A 182 23.02 -32.27 3.47
N LEU A 183 23.40 -31.23 2.73
CA LEU A 183 24.81 -30.86 2.50
C LEU A 183 25.40 -29.96 3.60
N GLY A 184 24.56 -29.43 4.51
CA GLY A 184 25.00 -28.45 5.51
C GLY A 184 25.39 -27.09 4.92
N ASP A 185 24.93 -26.75 3.72
CA ASP A 185 25.29 -25.52 3.00
C ASP A 185 24.44 -24.33 3.43
N LYS A 186 24.72 -23.83 4.64
CA LYS A 186 24.01 -22.72 5.27
C LYS A 186 23.99 -21.44 4.41
N ALA A 187 25.06 -21.15 3.68
CA ALA A 187 25.14 -19.94 2.87
C ALA A 187 24.17 -19.93 1.69
N ASN A 188 24.05 -21.06 0.99
CA ASN A 188 23.08 -21.21 -0.10
C ASN A 188 21.65 -21.44 0.41
N MET A 189 21.47 -22.10 1.58
CA MET A 189 20.17 -22.15 2.26
C MET A 189 19.63 -20.73 2.54
N ALA A 190 20.49 -19.83 3.04
CA ALA A 190 20.13 -18.44 3.27
C ALA A 190 19.66 -17.75 1.97
N ARG A 191 20.32 -18.01 0.85
CA ARG A 191 19.95 -17.47 -0.47
C ARG A 191 18.58 -17.97 -0.92
N ASP A 192 18.31 -19.27 -0.77
CA ASP A 192 17.00 -19.84 -1.14
C ASP A 192 15.88 -19.30 -0.27
N LEU A 193 16.10 -19.17 1.06
CA LEU A 193 15.14 -18.55 1.97
C LEU A 193 14.87 -17.09 1.61
N ASN A 194 15.90 -16.32 1.22
CA ASN A 194 15.71 -14.96 0.72
C ASN A 194 14.88 -14.94 -0.56
N SER A 195 15.11 -15.88 -1.48
CA SER A 195 14.31 -15.99 -2.71
C SER A 195 12.86 -16.37 -2.42
N ILE A 196 12.61 -17.29 -1.49
CA ILE A 196 11.27 -17.64 -1.02
C ILE A 196 10.60 -16.42 -0.38
N GLY A 197 11.32 -15.66 0.45
CA GLY A 197 10.82 -14.42 1.03
C GLY A 197 10.39 -13.41 -0.03
N ASN A 198 11.19 -13.21 -1.08
CA ASN A 198 10.83 -12.33 -2.20
C ASN A 198 9.58 -12.80 -2.96
N ILE A 199 9.38 -14.11 -3.12
CA ILE A 199 8.15 -14.66 -3.70
C ILE A 199 6.94 -14.29 -2.82
N TYR A 200 7.06 -14.44 -1.51
CA TYR A 200 6.00 -14.04 -0.59
C TYR A 200 5.72 -12.53 -0.61
N VAL A 201 6.76 -11.68 -0.81
CA VAL A 201 6.54 -10.23 -1.05
C VAL A 201 5.68 -10.03 -2.30
N SER A 202 5.99 -10.72 -3.40
CA SER A 202 5.23 -10.61 -4.66
C SER A 202 3.79 -11.13 -4.54
N GLN A 203 3.54 -12.08 -3.63
CA GLN A 203 2.21 -12.58 -3.31
C GLN A 203 1.44 -11.68 -2.33
N GLY A 204 2.08 -10.62 -1.79
CA GLY A 204 1.51 -9.79 -0.73
C GLY A 204 1.59 -10.40 0.67
N GLU A 205 2.17 -11.60 0.81
CA GLU A 205 2.32 -12.31 2.09
C GLU A 205 3.55 -11.80 2.87
N LYS A 206 3.48 -10.55 3.29
CA LYS A 206 4.61 -9.77 3.83
C LYS A 206 5.26 -10.39 5.06
N VAL A 207 4.51 -11.12 5.85
CA VAL A 207 4.99 -11.74 7.08
C VAL A 207 5.74 -13.02 6.83
N ARG A 208 5.19 -13.88 6.00
CA ARG A 208 5.98 -15.02 5.55
C ARG A 208 7.27 -14.56 4.91
N ALA A 209 7.20 -13.47 4.11
CA ALA A 209 8.40 -12.86 3.58
C ALA A 209 9.39 -12.47 4.68
N LEU A 210 8.95 -11.75 5.72
CA LEU A 210 9.81 -11.31 6.81
C LEU A 210 10.37 -12.49 7.63
N GLU A 211 9.56 -13.51 7.90
CA GLU A 211 9.97 -14.75 8.56
C GLU A 211 11.08 -15.46 7.77
N TYR A 212 10.89 -15.63 6.47
CA TYR A 212 11.90 -16.23 5.60
C TYR A 212 13.15 -15.36 5.52
N PHE A 213 13.03 -14.04 5.46
CA PHE A 213 14.18 -13.13 5.51
C PHE A 213 14.93 -13.21 6.83
N GLN A 214 14.26 -13.31 7.97
CA GLN A 214 14.92 -13.45 9.27
C GLN A 214 15.66 -14.78 9.40
N ARG A 215 15.06 -15.88 8.93
CA ARG A 215 15.75 -17.19 8.85
C ARG A 215 16.94 -17.12 7.91
N SER A 216 16.80 -16.44 6.77
CA SER A 216 17.88 -16.19 5.82
C SER A 216 19.02 -15.41 6.48
N LEU A 217 18.71 -14.30 7.16
CA LEU A 217 19.70 -13.46 7.82
C LEU A 217 20.46 -14.24 8.91
N LYS A 218 19.73 -14.97 9.74
CA LYS A 218 20.33 -15.83 10.78
C LYS A 218 21.30 -16.85 10.19
N LEU A 219 20.90 -17.58 9.14
CA LEU A 219 21.77 -18.58 8.50
C LEU A 219 22.95 -17.93 7.77
N ALA A 220 22.77 -16.76 7.16
CA ALA A 220 23.86 -16.01 6.54
C ALA A 220 24.90 -15.58 7.58
N ASP A 221 24.45 -15.10 8.75
CA ASP A 221 25.33 -14.71 9.86
C ASP A 221 26.05 -15.94 10.47
N GLU A 222 25.35 -17.06 10.68
CA GLU A 222 25.96 -18.31 11.13
C GLU A 222 27.01 -18.87 10.14
N ALA A 223 26.80 -18.66 8.84
CA ALA A 223 27.73 -19.05 7.80
C ALA A 223 28.89 -18.03 7.60
N GLY A 224 28.88 -16.89 8.28
CA GLY A 224 29.80 -15.78 8.06
C GLY A 224 29.64 -15.12 6.68
N SER A 225 28.50 -15.31 6.02
CA SER A 225 28.22 -14.81 4.67
C SER A 225 27.76 -13.35 4.70
N LYS A 226 28.70 -12.40 4.83
CA LYS A 226 28.39 -10.96 4.76
C LYS A 226 27.59 -10.58 3.51
N ALA A 227 27.88 -11.22 2.36
CA ALA A 227 27.14 -11.00 1.13
C ALA A 227 25.66 -11.45 1.26
N GLY A 228 25.41 -12.61 1.88
CA GLY A 228 24.08 -13.11 2.17
C GLY A 228 23.32 -12.19 3.12
N SER A 229 23.94 -11.79 4.24
CA SER A 229 23.33 -10.88 5.21
C SER A 229 22.95 -9.54 4.57
N SER A 230 23.85 -8.94 3.77
CA SER A 230 23.56 -7.67 3.10
C SER A 230 22.45 -7.78 2.04
N ALA A 231 22.34 -8.90 1.32
CA ALA A 231 21.27 -9.15 0.35
C ALA A 231 19.92 -9.26 1.07
N THR A 232 19.87 -9.99 2.17
CA THR A 232 18.65 -10.17 2.97
C THR A 232 18.21 -8.86 3.62
N LEU A 233 19.14 -8.06 4.17
CA LEU A 233 18.81 -6.73 4.71
C LEU A 233 18.22 -5.81 3.63
N ASN A 234 18.74 -5.87 2.41
CA ASN A 234 18.18 -5.14 1.28
C ASN A 234 16.74 -5.61 0.94
N SER A 235 16.47 -6.90 0.98
CA SER A 235 15.12 -7.44 0.77
C SER A 235 14.15 -7.02 1.88
N ILE A 236 14.60 -6.99 3.14
CA ILE A 236 13.82 -6.46 4.27
C ILE A 236 13.53 -4.96 4.06
N GLY A 237 14.53 -4.17 3.65
CA GLY A 237 14.34 -2.75 3.31
C GLY A 237 13.30 -2.54 2.22
N THR A 238 13.32 -3.37 1.17
CA THR A 238 12.31 -3.34 0.09
C THR A 238 10.91 -3.70 0.60
N LEU A 239 10.80 -4.66 1.52
CA LEU A 239 9.55 -5.01 2.17
C LEU A 239 8.97 -3.82 2.93
N TYR A 240 9.76 -3.14 3.79
CA TYR A 240 9.30 -1.94 4.51
C TYR A 240 8.97 -0.77 3.59
N TYR A 241 9.72 -0.58 2.49
CA TYR A 241 9.39 0.39 1.45
C TYR A 241 8.00 0.12 0.86
N SER A 242 7.69 -1.13 0.52
CA SER A 242 6.38 -1.52 -0.02
C SER A 242 5.22 -1.30 0.96
N GLN A 243 5.51 -1.16 2.25
CA GLN A 243 4.55 -0.84 3.31
C GLN A 243 4.41 0.66 3.57
N GLY A 244 5.19 1.50 2.89
CA GLY A 244 5.26 2.94 3.14
C GLY A 244 6.03 3.32 4.41
N ASN A 245 6.70 2.36 5.05
CA ASN A 245 7.55 2.61 6.21
C ASN A 245 8.97 3.00 5.76
N TYR A 246 9.09 4.23 5.28
CA TYR A 246 10.32 4.73 4.67
C TYR A 246 11.47 4.89 5.65
N GLU A 247 11.21 5.13 6.94
CA GLU A 247 12.26 5.25 7.97
C GLU A 247 12.96 3.91 8.20
N GLN A 248 12.19 2.83 8.41
CA GLN A 248 12.77 1.49 8.58
C GLN A 248 13.41 0.99 7.28
N ALA A 249 12.79 1.25 6.13
CA ALA A 249 13.38 0.90 4.85
C ALA A 249 14.77 1.53 4.68
N LEU A 250 14.90 2.82 5.01
CA LEU A 250 16.16 3.55 4.95
C LEU A 250 17.21 2.96 5.89
N GLU A 251 16.82 2.60 7.12
CA GLU A 251 17.71 1.96 8.10
C GLU A 251 18.28 0.65 7.57
N TYR A 252 17.43 -0.25 7.05
CA TYR A 252 17.86 -1.53 6.51
C TYR A 252 18.71 -1.38 5.25
N PHE A 253 18.41 -0.44 4.36
CA PHE A 253 19.25 -0.15 3.20
C PHE A 253 20.62 0.41 3.60
N GLN A 254 20.69 1.25 4.65
CA GLN A 254 21.95 1.77 5.17
C GLN A 254 22.79 0.66 5.83
N GLN A 255 22.20 -0.25 6.58
CA GLN A 255 22.88 -1.42 7.13
C GLN A 255 23.43 -2.30 6.00
N SER A 256 22.63 -2.59 4.97
CA SER A 256 23.06 -3.32 3.78
C SER A 256 24.23 -2.61 3.08
N LEU A 257 24.13 -1.29 2.88
CA LEU A 257 25.16 -0.45 2.25
C LEU A 257 26.49 -0.56 2.98
N LYS A 258 26.48 -0.43 4.31
CA LYS A 258 27.67 -0.53 5.15
C LYS A 258 28.38 -1.87 4.95
N ILE A 259 27.64 -2.99 5.00
CA ILE A 259 28.24 -4.31 4.80
C ILE A 259 28.81 -4.45 3.39
N LYS A 260 28.11 -3.96 2.35
CA LYS A 260 28.59 -4.00 0.97
C LYS A 260 29.87 -3.19 0.75
N GLN A 261 30.01 -2.05 1.42
CA GLN A 261 31.24 -1.26 1.45
C GLN A 261 32.39 -2.02 2.12
N GLU A 262 32.11 -2.66 3.27
CA GLU A 262 33.13 -3.45 3.99
C GLU A 262 33.69 -4.63 3.17
N ILE A 263 32.83 -5.31 2.37
CA ILE A 263 33.25 -6.43 1.53
C ILE A 263 33.72 -6.02 0.13
N GLY A 264 33.71 -4.72 -0.18
CA GLY A 264 34.13 -4.20 -1.49
C GLY A 264 33.19 -4.53 -2.64
N ASP A 265 31.89 -4.85 -2.35
CA ASP A 265 30.87 -5.12 -3.37
C ASP A 265 30.36 -3.81 -4.00
N LYS A 266 31.11 -3.28 -4.95
CA LYS A 266 30.75 -2.01 -5.63
C LYS A 266 29.39 -2.06 -6.29
N LEU A 267 28.99 -3.17 -6.92
CA LEU A 267 27.68 -3.31 -7.55
C LEU A 267 26.57 -3.35 -6.51
N GLY A 268 26.79 -4.05 -5.41
CA GLY A 268 25.88 -4.03 -4.27
C GLY A 268 25.72 -2.64 -3.65
N VAL A 269 26.81 -1.88 -3.53
CA VAL A 269 26.80 -0.47 -3.10
C VAL A 269 25.89 0.34 -4.04
N ALA A 270 26.06 0.23 -5.35
CA ALA A 270 25.25 0.93 -6.34
C ALA A 270 23.76 0.62 -6.19
N ARG A 271 23.39 -0.65 -5.95
CA ARG A 271 21.98 -1.03 -5.72
C ARG A 271 21.42 -0.45 -4.42
N ALA A 272 22.19 -0.47 -3.33
CA ALA A 272 21.73 0.06 -2.04
C ALA A 272 21.49 1.58 -2.11
N ILE A 273 22.42 2.35 -2.71
CA ILE A 273 22.24 3.80 -2.87
C ILE A 273 21.11 4.15 -3.85
N ASN A 274 20.84 3.29 -4.85
CA ASN A 274 19.65 3.44 -5.70
C ASN A 274 18.36 3.41 -4.87
N ASN A 275 18.21 2.41 -4.02
CA ASN A 275 17.04 2.27 -3.16
C ASN A 275 16.90 3.44 -2.17
N ILE A 276 18.01 3.90 -1.61
CA ILE A 276 18.04 5.10 -0.75
C ILE A 276 17.58 6.33 -1.53
N GLY A 277 18.08 6.54 -2.76
CA GLY A 277 17.67 7.65 -3.64
C GLY A 277 16.18 7.62 -3.95
N ILE A 278 15.60 6.45 -4.21
CA ILE A 278 14.15 6.28 -4.44
C ILE A 278 13.35 6.70 -3.19
N ILE A 279 13.79 6.32 -1.98
CA ILE A 279 13.12 6.74 -0.74
C ILE A 279 13.10 8.26 -0.62
N TYR A 280 14.23 8.94 -0.81
CA TYR A 280 14.28 10.40 -0.76
C TYR A 280 13.36 11.05 -1.80
N SER A 281 13.26 10.48 -3.00
CA SER A 281 12.32 10.94 -4.03
C SER A 281 10.87 10.87 -3.57
N VAL A 282 10.45 9.75 -2.98
CA VAL A 282 9.08 9.57 -2.47
C VAL A 282 8.79 10.50 -1.28
N GLN A 283 9.80 10.84 -0.48
CA GLN A 283 9.69 11.82 0.61
C GLN A 283 9.68 13.27 0.12
N GLY A 284 9.86 13.52 -1.18
CA GLY A 284 9.92 14.86 -1.78
C GLY A 284 11.28 15.56 -1.67
N ASP A 285 12.29 14.88 -1.13
CA ASP A 285 13.67 15.39 -1.06
C ASP A 285 14.43 15.05 -2.37
N TYR A 286 14.06 15.77 -3.41
CA TYR A 286 14.62 15.55 -4.75
C TYR A 286 16.12 15.86 -4.85
N VAL A 287 16.67 16.69 -3.94
CA VAL A 287 18.10 17.04 -3.93
C VAL A 287 18.93 15.83 -3.54
N HIS A 288 18.62 15.21 -2.41
CA HIS A 288 19.30 14.00 -1.98
C HIS A 288 19.03 12.81 -2.92
N ALA A 289 17.79 12.69 -3.43
CA ALA A 289 17.44 11.65 -4.40
C ALA A 289 18.36 11.67 -5.63
N LEU A 290 18.51 12.85 -6.26
CA LEU A 290 19.36 13.02 -7.44
C LEU A 290 20.84 12.81 -7.13
N ASP A 291 21.32 13.27 -5.97
CA ASP A 291 22.73 13.06 -5.56
C ASP A 291 23.06 11.57 -5.43
N TYR A 292 22.24 10.79 -4.71
CA TYR A 292 22.43 9.33 -4.60
C TYR A 292 22.34 8.61 -5.96
N LEU A 293 21.40 8.98 -6.82
CA LEU A 293 21.28 8.38 -8.14
C LEU A 293 22.46 8.73 -9.06
N GLN A 294 22.99 9.95 -9.00
CA GLN A 294 24.20 10.33 -9.74
C GLN A 294 25.44 9.57 -9.26
N GLN A 295 25.61 9.40 -7.96
CA GLN A 295 26.65 8.54 -7.40
C GLN A 295 26.53 7.10 -7.90
N ASN A 296 25.29 6.56 -7.95
CA ASN A 296 25.02 5.24 -8.50
C ASN A 296 25.45 5.15 -9.97
N ALA A 297 25.04 6.12 -10.81
CA ALA A 297 25.42 6.14 -12.22
C ALA A 297 26.95 6.09 -12.41
N LYS A 298 27.68 6.91 -11.65
CA LYS A 298 29.16 6.92 -11.69
C LYS A 298 29.77 5.57 -11.33
N ILE A 299 29.31 4.93 -10.25
CA ILE A 299 29.81 3.61 -9.85
C ILE A 299 29.56 2.57 -10.95
N ARG A 300 28.38 2.58 -11.56
CA ARG A 300 28.04 1.63 -12.63
C ARG A 300 28.80 1.90 -13.92
N GLU A 301 29.07 3.16 -14.27
CA GLU A 301 29.96 3.53 -15.36
C GLU A 301 31.39 3.03 -15.15
N GLU A 302 31.95 3.21 -13.95
CA GLU A 302 33.27 2.68 -13.58
C GLU A 302 33.35 1.15 -13.66
N LEU A 303 32.25 0.46 -13.40
CA LEU A 303 32.15 -0.99 -13.50
C LEU A 303 31.87 -1.51 -14.91
N GLY A 304 31.55 -0.62 -15.86
CA GLY A 304 31.10 -0.99 -17.19
C GLY A 304 29.73 -1.67 -17.20
N ASP A 305 28.90 -1.44 -16.16
CA ASP A 305 27.54 -1.97 -16.03
C ASP A 305 26.55 -1.13 -16.85
N SER A 306 26.54 -1.34 -18.17
CA SER A 306 25.68 -0.58 -19.09
C SER A 306 24.20 -0.76 -18.77
N SER A 307 23.77 -1.95 -18.37
CA SER A 307 22.36 -2.22 -17.99
C SER A 307 21.96 -1.38 -16.78
N GLY A 308 22.80 -1.37 -15.77
CA GLY A 308 22.56 -0.58 -14.57
C GLY A 308 22.59 0.93 -14.79
N VAL A 309 23.45 1.42 -15.71
CA VAL A 309 23.44 2.84 -16.09
C VAL A 309 22.09 3.23 -16.71
N ILE A 310 21.53 2.39 -17.58
CA ILE A 310 20.21 2.62 -18.20
C ILE A 310 19.11 2.72 -17.14
N GLU A 311 19.10 1.77 -16.19
CA GLU A 311 18.16 1.76 -15.07
C GLU A 311 18.22 3.07 -14.25
N VAL A 312 19.45 3.50 -13.90
CA VAL A 312 19.65 4.73 -13.13
C VAL A 312 19.24 5.97 -13.90
N LEU A 313 19.53 6.05 -15.20
CA LEU A 313 19.08 7.16 -16.05
C LEU A 313 17.54 7.23 -16.08
N SER A 314 16.86 6.09 -16.17
CA SER A 314 15.40 6.02 -16.09
C SER A 314 14.90 6.51 -14.72
N ASN A 315 15.53 6.11 -13.62
CA ASN A 315 15.18 6.56 -12.27
C ASN A 315 15.40 8.07 -12.08
N ILE A 316 16.51 8.63 -12.60
CA ILE A 316 16.75 10.07 -12.59
C ILE A 316 15.64 10.81 -13.37
N GLY A 317 15.27 10.28 -14.53
CA GLY A 317 14.15 10.81 -15.34
C GLY A 317 12.85 10.80 -14.55
N ALA A 318 12.54 9.72 -13.85
CA ALA A 318 11.36 9.60 -13.00
C ALA A 318 11.36 10.61 -11.83
N VAL A 319 12.52 10.88 -11.21
CA VAL A 319 12.64 11.92 -10.17
C VAL A 319 12.35 13.30 -10.72
N TYR A 320 12.88 13.64 -11.90
CA TYR A 320 12.56 14.91 -12.56
C TYR A 320 11.08 15.02 -12.95
N LEU A 321 10.47 13.90 -13.38
CA LEU A 321 9.03 13.85 -13.71
C LEU A 321 8.17 14.20 -12.49
N VAL A 322 8.42 13.54 -11.34
CA VAL A 322 7.70 13.80 -10.09
C VAL A 322 7.97 15.21 -9.56
N LYS A 323 9.19 15.74 -9.77
CA LYS A 323 9.55 17.13 -9.44
C LYS A 323 8.82 18.16 -10.31
N GLY A 324 8.29 17.74 -11.48
CA GLY A 324 7.63 18.62 -12.45
C GLY A 324 8.56 19.26 -13.47
N ASP A 325 9.82 18.82 -13.57
CA ASP A 325 10.81 19.28 -14.56
C ASP A 325 10.79 18.34 -15.77
N TYR A 326 9.76 18.53 -16.62
CA TYR A 326 9.42 17.57 -17.68
C TYR A 326 10.46 17.55 -18.81
N GLU A 327 11.16 18.67 -19.08
CA GLU A 327 12.23 18.73 -20.07
C GLU A 327 13.43 17.88 -19.65
N GLN A 328 13.86 17.96 -18.38
CA GLN A 328 14.94 17.14 -17.86
C GLN A 328 14.52 15.66 -17.78
N ALA A 329 13.29 15.39 -17.34
CA ALA A 329 12.73 14.04 -17.32
C ALA A 329 12.80 13.40 -18.71
N LEU A 330 12.33 14.11 -19.74
CA LEU A 330 12.36 13.67 -21.13
C LEU A 330 13.77 13.41 -21.64
N ALA A 331 14.71 14.32 -21.35
CA ALA A 331 16.10 14.19 -21.79
C ALA A 331 16.77 12.93 -21.21
N TYR A 332 16.56 12.64 -19.92
CA TYR A 332 17.10 11.44 -19.29
C TYR A 332 16.42 10.15 -19.79
N ALA A 333 15.10 10.17 -19.97
CA ALA A 333 14.35 9.02 -20.48
C ALA A 333 14.75 8.70 -21.94
N GLN A 334 14.91 9.70 -22.80
CA GLN A 334 15.39 9.52 -24.18
C GLN A 334 16.83 9.01 -24.23
N LYS A 335 17.70 9.49 -23.33
CA LYS A 335 19.07 8.98 -23.20
C LYS A 335 19.10 7.49 -22.82
N ALA A 336 18.13 7.03 -22.03
CA ALA A 336 18.01 5.64 -21.61
C ALA A 336 17.36 4.73 -22.67
N LEU A 337 16.45 5.25 -23.53
CA LEU A 337 15.60 4.45 -24.41
C LEU A 337 16.39 3.59 -25.41
N LYS A 338 17.22 4.20 -26.26
CA LYS A 338 17.94 3.47 -27.30
C LYS A 338 18.88 2.39 -26.76
N PRO A 339 19.65 2.64 -25.69
CA PRO A 339 20.42 1.60 -25.01
C PRO A 339 19.53 0.49 -24.43
N ALA A 340 18.34 0.82 -23.86
CA ALA A 340 17.41 -0.18 -23.32
C ALA A 340 16.84 -1.09 -24.42
N GLU A 341 16.49 -0.54 -25.57
CA GLU A 341 16.04 -1.31 -26.74
C GLU A 341 17.12 -2.26 -27.26
N THR A 342 18.38 -1.80 -27.30
CA THR A 342 19.54 -2.64 -27.67
C THR A 342 19.75 -3.77 -26.65
N LEU A 343 19.48 -3.52 -25.38
CA LEU A 343 19.56 -4.52 -24.32
C LEU A 343 18.48 -5.59 -24.44
N GLY A 344 17.33 -5.26 -25.06
CA GLY A 344 16.19 -6.14 -25.25
C GLY A 344 15.39 -6.42 -23.95
N ASN A 345 15.51 -5.56 -22.93
CA ASN A 345 14.70 -5.66 -21.70
C ASN A 345 13.36 -4.97 -21.91
N SER A 346 12.34 -5.75 -22.28
CA SER A 346 11.00 -5.23 -22.64
C SER A 346 10.31 -4.51 -21.49
N GLU A 347 10.51 -4.92 -20.24
CA GLU A 347 9.93 -4.26 -19.07
C GLU A 347 10.52 -2.84 -18.89
N LEU A 348 11.85 -2.73 -18.88
CA LEU A 348 12.55 -1.45 -18.77
C LEU A 348 12.23 -0.51 -19.95
N VAL A 349 12.14 -1.06 -21.17
CA VAL A 349 11.72 -0.27 -22.35
C VAL A 349 10.28 0.22 -22.19
N GLY A 350 9.39 -0.62 -21.68
CA GLY A 350 7.99 -0.26 -21.39
C GLY A 350 7.90 0.91 -20.42
N ASP A 351 8.62 0.84 -19.29
CA ASP A 351 8.65 1.91 -18.29
C ASP A 351 9.24 3.22 -18.83
N ILE A 352 10.31 3.14 -19.62
CA ILE A 352 10.93 4.34 -20.24
C ILE A 352 9.97 4.98 -21.25
N LEU A 353 9.33 4.19 -22.10
CA LEU A 353 8.35 4.68 -23.07
C LEU A 353 7.14 5.31 -22.38
N GLN A 354 6.68 4.72 -21.27
CA GLN A 354 5.63 5.29 -20.43
C GLN A 354 6.03 6.67 -19.91
N ASN A 355 7.23 6.80 -19.32
CA ASN A 355 7.74 8.06 -18.78
C ASN A 355 7.89 9.12 -19.89
N ILE A 356 8.37 8.74 -21.08
CA ILE A 356 8.46 9.65 -22.24
C ILE A 356 7.07 10.12 -22.67
N SER A 357 6.10 9.20 -22.74
CA SER A 357 4.72 9.55 -23.09
C SER A 357 4.12 10.55 -22.10
N GLU A 358 4.33 10.33 -20.79
CA GLU A 358 3.87 11.25 -19.77
C GLU A 358 4.55 12.62 -19.87
N CYS A 359 5.86 12.67 -20.09
CA CYS A 359 6.57 13.93 -20.30
C CYS A 359 5.99 14.73 -21.48
N TYR A 360 5.79 14.09 -22.64
CA TYR A 360 5.20 14.75 -23.79
C TYR A 360 3.76 15.21 -23.53
N LEU A 361 2.97 14.42 -22.81
CA LEU A 361 1.61 14.80 -22.40
C LEU A 361 1.63 16.06 -21.53
N ARG A 362 2.53 16.12 -20.55
CA ARG A 362 2.69 17.29 -19.64
C ARG A 362 3.24 18.52 -20.35
N LEU A 363 4.03 18.33 -21.41
CA LEU A 363 4.56 19.41 -22.26
C LEU A 363 3.56 19.87 -23.34
N GLY A 364 2.37 19.25 -23.42
CA GLY A 364 1.35 19.58 -24.42
C GLY A 364 1.66 19.08 -25.84
N GLN A 365 2.61 18.15 -26.01
CA GLN A 365 3.01 17.55 -27.29
C GLN A 365 2.25 16.23 -27.48
N TYR A 366 0.96 16.34 -27.80
CA TYR A 366 0.00 15.25 -27.71
C TYR A 366 0.20 14.15 -28.74
N GLU A 367 0.62 14.49 -29.98
CA GLU A 367 0.93 13.51 -31.02
C GLU A 367 2.10 12.62 -30.61
N ALA A 368 3.18 13.20 -30.10
CA ALA A 368 4.32 12.47 -29.59
C ALA A 368 3.94 11.64 -28.36
N ALA A 369 3.15 12.20 -27.42
CA ALA A 369 2.66 11.48 -26.26
C ALA A 369 1.90 10.20 -26.69
N ASN A 370 1.00 10.30 -27.67
CA ASN A 370 0.25 9.17 -28.20
C ASN A 370 1.15 8.15 -28.89
N GLU A 371 2.11 8.57 -29.71
CA GLU A 371 3.06 7.68 -30.38
C GLU A 371 3.78 6.77 -29.36
N TYR A 372 4.37 7.38 -28.33
CA TYR A 372 5.11 6.65 -27.32
C TYR A 372 4.18 5.80 -26.43
N ALA A 373 2.96 6.26 -26.13
CA ALA A 373 1.96 5.49 -25.39
C ALA A 373 1.55 4.22 -26.16
N VAL A 374 1.26 4.34 -27.46
CA VAL A 374 0.88 3.19 -28.30
C VAL A 374 2.02 2.16 -28.39
N ARG A 375 3.28 2.63 -28.54
CA ARG A 375 4.44 1.73 -28.53
C ARG A 375 4.56 0.98 -27.21
N ALA A 376 4.43 1.68 -26.08
CA ALA A 376 4.49 1.08 -24.75
C ALA A 376 3.33 0.11 -24.52
N ALA A 377 2.10 0.46 -24.91
CA ALA A 377 0.93 -0.39 -24.77
C ALA A 377 1.03 -1.68 -25.61
N SER A 378 1.55 -1.57 -26.85
CA SER A 378 1.80 -2.74 -27.71
C SER A 378 2.81 -3.70 -27.08
N LEU A 379 3.91 -3.16 -26.56
CA LEU A 379 4.92 -3.93 -25.83
C LEU A 379 4.32 -4.59 -24.57
N ALA A 380 3.56 -3.83 -23.80
CA ALA A 380 2.91 -4.31 -22.59
C ALA A 380 1.90 -5.44 -22.86
N ALA A 381 1.15 -5.35 -23.95
CA ALA A 381 0.22 -6.40 -24.37
C ALA A 381 0.96 -7.68 -24.82
N GLN A 382 2.06 -7.53 -25.56
CA GLN A 382 2.87 -8.63 -26.05
C GLN A 382 3.54 -9.40 -24.91
N PHE A 383 4.06 -8.70 -23.91
CA PHE A 383 4.84 -9.30 -22.81
C PHE A 383 4.04 -9.48 -21.51
N GLY A 384 2.75 -9.15 -21.51
CA GLY A 384 1.89 -9.32 -20.34
C GLY A 384 2.27 -8.42 -19.17
N LEU A 385 2.47 -7.11 -19.41
CA LEU A 385 2.83 -6.09 -18.43
C LEU A 385 1.61 -5.20 -18.09
N PRO A 386 0.68 -5.66 -17.25
CA PRO A 386 -0.60 -4.99 -17.06
C PRO A 386 -0.47 -3.62 -16.37
N GLU A 387 0.56 -3.40 -15.54
CA GLU A 387 0.81 -2.08 -14.92
C GLU A 387 1.23 -1.04 -15.97
N VAL A 388 2.10 -1.39 -16.90
CA VAL A 388 2.47 -0.53 -18.04
C VAL A 388 1.25 -0.30 -18.95
N LEU A 389 0.47 -1.35 -19.18
CA LEU A 389 -0.69 -1.30 -20.10
C LEU A 389 -1.75 -0.28 -19.65
N TRP A 390 -2.21 -0.33 -18.39
CA TRP A 390 -3.26 0.57 -17.94
C TRP A 390 -2.78 2.03 -17.90
N ASN A 391 -1.52 2.29 -17.49
CA ASN A 391 -0.93 3.63 -17.48
C ASN A 391 -0.85 4.22 -18.89
N THR A 392 -0.25 3.47 -19.81
CA THR A 392 -0.03 3.95 -21.19
C THR A 392 -1.33 4.11 -21.94
N LYS A 393 -2.32 3.25 -21.72
CA LYS A 393 -3.68 3.43 -22.24
C LYS A 393 -4.37 4.67 -21.67
N THR A 394 -4.13 5.00 -20.39
CA THR A 394 -4.60 6.26 -19.81
C THR A 394 -3.96 7.47 -20.49
N PHE A 395 -2.65 7.43 -20.78
CA PHE A 395 -1.93 8.51 -21.43
C PHE A 395 -2.35 8.67 -22.90
N ALA A 396 -2.51 7.56 -23.63
CA ALA A 396 -3.04 7.58 -25.01
C ALA A 396 -4.43 8.21 -25.04
N GLY A 397 -5.32 7.80 -24.14
CA GLY A 397 -6.67 8.38 -24.04
C GLY A 397 -6.65 9.87 -23.75
N LYS A 398 -5.78 10.34 -22.82
CA LYS A 398 -5.60 11.79 -22.54
C LYS A 398 -5.07 12.53 -23.77
N ALA A 399 -4.11 11.95 -24.50
CA ALA A 399 -3.56 12.53 -25.72
C ALA A 399 -4.63 12.60 -26.83
N HIS A 400 -5.40 11.54 -27.07
CA HIS A 400 -6.50 11.54 -28.04
C HIS A 400 -7.58 12.57 -27.68
N LEU A 401 -7.87 12.74 -26.38
CA LEU A 401 -8.82 13.76 -25.95
C LEU A 401 -8.33 15.18 -26.29
N ALA A 402 -7.05 15.46 -26.03
CA ALA A 402 -6.43 16.74 -26.36
C ALA A 402 -6.35 16.99 -27.89
N LEU A 403 -6.22 15.93 -28.69
CA LEU A 403 -6.25 15.94 -30.16
C LEU A 403 -7.69 15.96 -30.71
N ASN A 404 -8.71 16.17 -29.87
CA ASN A 404 -10.13 16.17 -30.25
C ASN A 404 -10.61 14.88 -30.94
N GLN A 405 -10.15 13.73 -30.43
CA GLN A 405 -10.49 12.39 -30.88
C GLN A 405 -11.22 11.59 -29.76
N PRO A 406 -12.44 11.98 -29.36
CA PRO A 406 -13.09 11.48 -28.17
C PRO A 406 -13.43 9.97 -28.21
N GLU A 407 -13.70 9.41 -29.41
CA GLU A 407 -14.02 7.98 -29.52
C GLU A 407 -12.78 7.09 -29.28
N LEU A 408 -11.61 7.50 -29.78
CA LEU A 408 -10.35 6.82 -29.52
C LEU A 408 -9.97 6.96 -28.03
N ALA A 409 -10.16 8.14 -27.46
CA ALA A 409 -9.94 8.38 -26.03
C ALA A 409 -10.82 7.46 -25.18
N ARG A 410 -12.11 7.31 -25.52
CA ARG A 410 -13.05 6.41 -24.84
C ARG A 410 -12.56 4.98 -24.88
N GLN A 411 -12.15 4.50 -26.05
CA GLN A 411 -11.63 3.13 -26.20
C GLN A 411 -10.41 2.90 -25.30
N ASP A 412 -9.43 3.81 -25.33
CA ASP A 412 -8.21 3.68 -24.52
C ASP A 412 -8.51 3.68 -23.02
N PHE A 413 -9.38 4.57 -22.53
CA PHE A 413 -9.79 4.57 -21.13
C PHE A 413 -10.51 3.28 -20.72
N LEU A 414 -11.37 2.73 -21.57
CA LEU A 414 -12.04 1.46 -21.30
C LEU A 414 -11.05 0.29 -21.24
N GLU A 415 -10.05 0.25 -22.14
CA GLU A 415 -8.99 -0.75 -22.12
C GLU A 415 -8.12 -0.62 -20.86
N SER A 416 -7.82 0.63 -20.44
CA SER A 416 -7.12 0.91 -19.19
C SER A 416 -7.90 0.40 -17.98
N ILE A 417 -9.19 0.73 -17.89
CA ILE A 417 -10.09 0.24 -16.83
C ILE A 417 -10.15 -1.28 -16.80
N ALA A 418 -10.26 -1.93 -17.96
CA ALA A 418 -10.28 -3.40 -18.07
C ALA A 418 -8.99 -4.03 -17.54
N ALA A 419 -7.82 -3.42 -17.80
CA ALA A 419 -6.54 -3.87 -17.27
C ALA A 419 -6.49 -3.73 -15.74
N ILE A 420 -6.98 -2.62 -15.17
CA ILE A 420 -7.07 -2.40 -13.72
C ILE A 420 -8.01 -3.43 -13.07
N GLU A 421 -9.20 -3.68 -13.64
CA GLU A 421 -10.15 -4.65 -13.08
C GLU A 421 -9.60 -6.10 -13.15
N LYS A 422 -8.81 -6.41 -14.17
CA LYS A 422 -8.08 -7.69 -14.24
C LYS A 422 -7.03 -7.82 -13.14
N LEU A 423 -6.21 -6.78 -12.94
CA LEU A 423 -5.22 -6.73 -11.86
C LEU A 423 -5.88 -6.87 -10.50
N ARG A 424 -7.01 -6.18 -10.28
CA ARG A 424 -7.78 -6.26 -9.04
C ARG A 424 -8.14 -7.69 -8.65
N GLY A 425 -8.57 -8.50 -9.62
CA GLY A 425 -8.87 -9.91 -9.39
C GLY A 425 -7.67 -10.75 -8.93
N GLN A 426 -6.46 -10.24 -9.10
CA GLN A 426 -5.19 -10.91 -8.77
C GLN A 426 -4.58 -10.39 -7.44
N VAL A 427 -5.09 -9.28 -6.87
CA VAL A 427 -4.59 -8.76 -5.59
C VAL A 427 -4.86 -9.77 -4.50
N ALA A 428 -3.79 -10.38 -4.00
CA ALA A 428 -3.83 -11.19 -2.80
C ALA A 428 -3.70 -10.26 -1.59
N GLY A 429 -4.52 -10.49 -0.55
CA GLY A 429 -4.47 -9.70 0.68
C GLY A 429 -5.84 -9.22 1.14
N GLY A 430 -5.86 -8.63 2.34
CA GLY A 430 -7.05 -8.08 2.97
C GLY A 430 -7.48 -6.72 2.40
N GLU A 431 -8.40 -6.06 3.11
CA GLU A 431 -8.99 -4.78 2.69
C GLU A 431 -7.94 -3.67 2.53
N GLN A 432 -6.89 -3.67 3.34
CA GLN A 432 -5.84 -2.65 3.30
C GLN A 432 -4.99 -2.73 2.03
N GLU A 433 -4.63 -3.94 1.57
CA GLU A 433 -3.90 -4.15 0.33
C GLU A 433 -4.74 -3.72 -0.87
N GLN A 434 -6.05 -4.00 -0.84
CA GLN A 434 -6.97 -3.57 -1.89
C GLN A 434 -7.13 -2.05 -1.93
N GLN A 435 -7.21 -1.39 -0.77
CA GLN A 435 -7.26 0.07 -0.68
C GLN A 435 -6.01 0.70 -1.29
N ARG A 436 -4.82 0.21 -0.92
CA ARG A 436 -3.54 0.68 -1.48
C ARG A 436 -3.44 0.44 -2.99
N PHE A 437 -4.00 -0.67 -3.47
CA PHE A 437 -4.03 -0.98 -4.90
C PHE A 437 -4.82 0.05 -5.70
N PHE A 438 -5.98 0.49 -5.20
CA PHE A 438 -6.85 1.45 -5.91
C PHE A 438 -6.41 2.90 -5.78
N GLU A 439 -5.67 3.25 -4.73
CA GLU A 439 -5.33 4.64 -4.38
C GLU A 439 -4.73 5.46 -5.52
N ASN A 440 -4.01 4.82 -6.42
CA ASN A 440 -3.36 5.47 -7.58
C ASN A 440 -3.95 5.06 -8.94
N LYS A 441 -5.06 4.32 -8.97
CA LYS A 441 -5.64 3.77 -10.20
C LYS A 441 -7.00 4.38 -10.60
N THR A 442 -7.35 5.52 -10.03
CA THR A 442 -8.61 6.22 -10.32
C THR A 442 -8.58 7.05 -11.62
N ALA A 443 -7.38 7.38 -12.13
CA ALA A 443 -7.19 8.28 -13.26
C ALA A 443 -8.04 7.99 -14.52
N PRO A 444 -8.14 6.75 -15.06
CA PRO A 444 -8.97 6.49 -16.24
C PRO A 444 -10.48 6.60 -15.96
N TYR A 445 -10.93 6.33 -14.74
CA TYR A 445 -12.33 6.54 -14.35
C TYR A 445 -12.68 8.03 -14.33
N LEU A 446 -11.80 8.87 -13.74
CA LEU A 446 -11.98 10.32 -13.71
C LEU A 446 -11.91 10.93 -15.12
N ALA A 447 -11.04 10.42 -15.99
CA ALA A 447 -11.00 10.82 -17.40
C ALA A 447 -12.29 10.46 -18.13
N MET A 448 -12.93 9.34 -17.82
CA MET A 448 -14.25 8.99 -18.34
C MET A 448 -15.36 9.91 -17.81
N VAL A 449 -15.23 10.41 -16.57
CA VAL A 449 -16.15 11.46 -16.07
C VAL A 449 -16.03 12.72 -16.94
N ASP A 450 -14.80 13.23 -17.15
CA ASP A 450 -14.54 14.39 -17.99
C ASP A 450 -15.09 14.21 -19.43
N LEU A 451 -14.82 13.06 -20.04
CA LEU A 451 -15.27 12.72 -21.38
C LEU A 451 -16.81 12.65 -21.49
N SER A 452 -17.45 11.94 -20.52
CA SER A 452 -18.91 11.79 -20.52
C SER A 452 -19.61 13.15 -20.33
N LEU A 453 -19.07 14.02 -19.47
CA LEU A 453 -19.59 15.39 -19.29
C LEU A 453 -19.40 16.25 -20.54
N ALA A 454 -18.27 16.14 -21.23
CA ALA A 454 -18.06 16.84 -22.52
C ALA A 454 -19.08 16.39 -23.57
N GLN A 455 -19.51 15.13 -23.52
CA GLN A 455 -20.57 14.57 -24.39
C GLN A 455 -21.99 14.77 -23.84
N GLN A 456 -22.16 15.56 -22.78
CA GLN A 456 -23.46 15.84 -22.11
C GLN A 456 -24.16 14.59 -21.55
N ASN A 457 -23.42 13.52 -21.31
CA ASN A 457 -23.95 12.28 -20.70
C ASN A 457 -23.70 12.26 -19.18
N THR A 458 -24.51 13.03 -18.45
CA THR A 458 -24.39 13.21 -17.00
C THR A 458 -24.60 11.89 -16.23
N THR A 459 -25.45 11.00 -16.73
CA THR A 459 -25.73 9.70 -16.09
C THR A 459 -24.51 8.77 -16.17
N GLU A 460 -23.86 8.72 -17.32
CA GLU A 460 -22.64 7.93 -17.49
C GLU A 460 -21.49 8.51 -16.67
N ALA A 461 -21.37 9.84 -16.65
CA ALA A 461 -20.37 10.52 -15.81
C ALA A 461 -20.54 10.14 -14.32
N LEU A 462 -21.77 10.15 -13.80
CA LEU A 462 -22.06 9.70 -12.45
C LEU A 462 -21.67 8.23 -12.20
N SER A 463 -21.95 7.36 -13.18
CA SER A 463 -21.56 5.94 -13.08
C SER A 463 -20.04 5.77 -12.94
N TYR A 464 -19.22 6.52 -13.69
CA TYR A 464 -17.77 6.46 -13.54
C TYR A 464 -17.29 7.13 -12.26
N ALA A 465 -17.93 8.20 -11.80
CA ALA A 465 -17.63 8.82 -10.50
C ALA A 465 -17.81 7.82 -9.35
N GLU A 466 -18.93 7.12 -9.34
CA GLU A 466 -19.23 6.09 -8.34
C GLU A 466 -18.29 4.86 -8.45
N ARG A 467 -17.84 4.52 -9.66
CA ARG A 467 -16.84 3.46 -9.85
C ARG A 467 -15.45 3.84 -9.34
N ALA A 468 -15.16 5.13 -9.24
CA ALA A 468 -13.90 5.63 -8.70
C ALA A 468 -13.89 5.73 -7.16
N LYS A 469 -15.03 5.55 -6.47
CA LYS A 469 -15.18 5.84 -5.04
C LYS A 469 -15.67 4.68 -4.22
N GLY A 470 -15.13 4.54 -3.00
CA GLY A 470 -15.60 3.63 -1.96
C GLY A 470 -15.67 2.17 -2.37
N ARG A 471 -14.83 1.73 -3.31
CA ARG A 471 -14.92 0.41 -3.93
C ARG A 471 -14.67 -0.72 -2.94
N VAL A 472 -13.65 -0.58 -2.11
CA VAL A 472 -13.30 -1.63 -1.14
C VAL A 472 -14.37 -1.69 -0.04
N LEU A 473 -14.81 -0.54 0.47
CA LEU A 473 -15.88 -0.50 1.46
C LEU A 473 -17.20 -1.06 0.88
N LEU A 474 -17.53 -0.71 -0.36
CA LEU A 474 -18.70 -1.23 -1.05
C LEU A 474 -18.65 -2.75 -1.19
N ASP A 475 -17.51 -3.31 -1.60
CA ASP A 475 -17.36 -4.75 -1.74
C ASP A 475 -17.54 -5.47 -0.40
N VAL A 476 -16.96 -4.92 0.69
CA VAL A 476 -17.11 -5.47 2.05
C VAL A 476 -18.57 -5.41 2.53
N LEU A 477 -19.25 -4.30 2.31
CA LEU A 477 -20.64 -4.14 2.78
C LEU A 477 -21.64 -4.94 1.93
N SER A 478 -21.42 -5.07 0.62
CA SER A 478 -22.35 -5.73 -0.30
C SER A 478 -22.30 -7.25 -0.24
N SER A 479 -21.13 -7.82 0.04
CA SER A 479 -20.97 -9.28 0.14
C SER A 479 -21.60 -9.87 1.40
N GLY A 480 -22.02 -9.00 2.32
CA GLY A 480 -22.38 -9.41 3.66
C GLY A 480 -21.12 -9.82 4.44
N ARG A 481 -21.12 -9.65 5.72
CA ARG A 481 -20.05 -10.10 6.57
C ARG A 481 -19.98 -11.63 6.51
N ALA A 482 -19.05 -12.17 5.71
CA ALA A 482 -18.62 -13.52 5.93
C ALA A 482 -17.99 -13.56 7.32
N ASP A 483 -18.66 -14.18 8.29
CA ASP A 483 -18.13 -14.35 9.63
C ASP A 483 -16.95 -15.32 9.52
N ILE A 484 -15.76 -14.75 9.27
CA ILE A 484 -14.53 -15.51 9.06
C ILE A 484 -14.29 -16.47 10.24
N THR A 485 -14.73 -16.10 11.44
CA THR A 485 -14.57 -16.93 12.63
C THR A 485 -15.42 -18.19 12.61
N LYS A 486 -16.54 -18.18 11.87
CA LYS A 486 -17.38 -19.38 11.68
C LYS A 486 -16.83 -20.35 10.65
N ALA A 487 -16.00 -19.87 9.74
CA ALA A 487 -15.36 -20.71 8.72
C ALA A 487 -13.97 -21.19 9.15
N MET A 488 -13.37 -20.56 10.16
CA MET A 488 -12.07 -20.96 10.71
C MET A 488 -12.11 -22.38 11.29
N THR A 489 -11.10 -23.16 10.97
CA THR A 489 -10.79 -24.40 11.69
C THR A 489 -10.41 -24.12 13.15
N SER A 490 -10.44 -25.14 14.00
CA SER A 490 -10.02 -24.98 15.40
C SER A 490 -8.59 -24.44 15.53
N ASP A 491 -7.68 -24.90 14.68
CA ASP A 491 -6.27 -24.50 14.67
C ASP A 491 -6.09 -23.04 14.21
N GLU A 492 -6.87 -22.59 13.21
CA GLU A 492 -6.88 -21.20 12.76
C GLU A 492 -7.43 -20.28 13.84
N LEU A 493 -8.48 -20.70 14.54
CA LEU A 493 -9.05 -19.94 15.64
C LEU A 493 -8.09 -19.82 16.84
N GLU A 494 -7.35 -20.90 17.15
CA GLU A 494 -6.32 -20.89 18.16
C GLU A 494 -5.16 -19.96 17.77
N ARG A 495 -4.73 -19.99 16.51
CA ARG A 495 -3.68 -19.12 16.00
C ARG A 495 -4.10 -17.64 15.97
N ASP A 496 -5.35 -17.31 15.61
CA ASP A 496 -5.90 -15.95 15.70
C ASP A 496 -5.83 -15.42 17.13
N ARG A 497 -6.23 -16.24 18.10
CA ARG A 497 -6.16 -15.90 19.53
C ARG A 497 -4.73 -15.72 20.02
N ALA A 498 -3.83 -16.62 19.62
CA ALA A 498 -2.43 -16.57 20.04
C ALA A 498 -1.74 -15.31 19.53
N LEU A 499 -1.88 -14.99 18.24
CA LEU A 499 -1.29 -13.78 17.65
C LEU A 499 -1.86 -12.51 18.25
N SER A 500 -3.18 -12.45 18.45
CA SER A 500 -3.83 -11.31 19.11
C SER A 500 -3.33 -11.12 20.55
N ALA A 501 -3.22 -12.20 21.33
CA ALA A 501 -2.70 -12.14 22.69
C ALA A 501 -1.22 -11.70 22.75
N GLU A 502 -0.42 -12.10 21.78
CA GLU A 502 1.00 -11.72 21.72
C GLU A 502 1.18 -10.25 21.33
N ILE A 503 0.33 -9.70 20.44
CA ILE A 503 0.27 -8.25 20.14
C ILE A 503 -0.03 -7.47 21.43
N VAL A 504 -1.02 -7.90 22.19
CA VAL A 504 -1.37 -7.32 23.49
C VAL A 504 -0.18 -7.41 24.45
N SER A 505 0.47 -8.57 24.55
CA SER A 505 1.64 -8.79 25.42
C SER A 505 2.81 -7.87 25.09
N LEU A 506 3.13 -7.69 23.80
CA LEU A 506 4.21 -6.79 23.36
C LEU A 506 3.86 -5.32 23.56
N ASN A 507 2.60 -4.93 23.36
CA ASN A 507 2.12 -3.61 23.74
C ASN A 507 2.33 -3.34 25.24
N LEU A 508 2.04 -4.34 26.09
CA LEU A 508 2.28 -4.29 27.54
C LEU A 508 3.78 -4.20 27.87
N GLN A 509 4.62 -5.00 27.20
CA GLN A 509 6.07 -4.99 27.40
C GLN A 509 6.69 -3.63 27.02
N LEU A 510 6.34 -3.07 25.87
CA LEU A 510 6.78 -1.74 25.45
C LEU A 510 6.50 -0.68 26.48
N THR A 511 5.33 -0.77 27.10
CA THR A 511 4.92 0.15 28.15
C THR A 511 5.82 0.03 29.40
N ARG A 512 6.11 -1.20 29.86
CA ARG A 512 7.00 -1.43 31.01
C ARG A 512 8.41 -0.92 30.75
N LEU A 513 8.95 -1.18 29.57
CA LEU A 513 10.29 -0.75 29.17
C LEU A 513 10.42 0.77 29.13
N LYS A 514 9.36 1.47 28.73
CA LYS A 514 9.30 2.92 28.73
C LYS A 514 9.30 3.52 30.13
N LEU A 515 8.49 2.95 31.04
CA LEU A 515 8.48 3.34 32.46
C LEU A 515 9.86 3.20 33.12
N GLN A 516 10.67 2.25 32.60
CA GLN A 516 12.03 1.99 33.07
C GLN A 516 13.11 2.79 32.32
N ASN A 517 12.72 3.68 31.38
CA ASN A 517 13.62 4.45 30.50
C ASN A 517 14.64 3.59 29.70
N LYS A 518 14.27 2.35 29.34
CA LYS A 518 15.14 1.39 28.65
C LYS A 518 15.03 1.51 27.13
N THR A 519 15.58 2.58 26.56
CA THR A 519 15.42 2.95 25.14
C THR A 519 15.83 1.86 24.15
N SER A 520 16.93 1.14 24.39
CA SER A 520 17.38 0.07 23.48
C SER A 520 16.49 -1.17 23.52
N GLU A 521 16.01 -1.57 24.70
CA GLU A 521 15.08 -2.69 24.85
C GLU A 521 13.71 -2.33 24.24
N MET A 522 13.29 -1.06 24.34
CA MET A 522 12.08 -0.55 23.69
C MET A 522 12.15 -0.66 22.17
N GLN A 523 13.27 -0.31 21.56
CA GLN A 523 13.42 -0.38 20.11
C GLN A 523 13.32 -1.83 19.62
N VAL A 524 13.88 -2.78 20.37
CA VAL A 524 13.74 -4.21 20.09
C VAL A 524 12.27 -4.66 20.21
N ALA A 525 11.59 -4.28 21.30
CA ALA A 525 10.19 -4.66 21.50
C ALA A 525 9.25 -4.00 20.48
N GLN A 526 9.52 -2.75 20.05
CA GLN A 526 8.77 -2.11 18.97
C GLN A 526 8.95 -2.85 17.64
N THR A 527 10.17 -3.22 17.30
CA THR A 527 10.45 -4.03 16.11
C THR A 527 9.74 -5.38 16.15
N GLN A 528 9.66 -6.01 17.33
CA GLN A 528 8.91 -7.24 17.54
C GLN A 528 7.39 -7.05 17.37
N LEU A 529 6.85 -5.95 17.89
CA LEU A 529 5.43 -5.61 17.73
C LEU A 529 5.07 -5.36 16.27
N ASP A 530 5.90 -4.58 15.57
CA ASP A 530 5.68 -4.30 14.14
C ASP A 530 5.76 -5.59 13.32
N LYS A 531 6.67 -6.49 13.67
CA LYS A 531 6.74 -7.84 13.11
C LYS A 531 5.46 -8.63 13.34
N LEU A 532 5.00 -8.66 14.59
CA LEU A 532 3.84 -9.45 14.97
C LEU A 532 2.53 -8.91 14.34
N ARG A 533 2.41 -7.60 14.21
CA ARG A 533 1.30 -6.97 13.46
C ARG A 533 1.29 -7.41 12.01
N LEU A 534 2.46 -7.45 11.38
CA LEU A 534 2.59 -7.99 10.03
C LEU A 534 2.22 -9.48 9.97
N GLU A 535 2.63 -10.27 10.96
CA GLU A 535 2.28 -11.68 11.06
C GLU A 535 0.77 -11.89 11.19
N TYR A 536 0.11 -11.05 11.95
CA TYR A 536 -1.32 -11.06 12.06
C TYR A 536 -2.05 -10.69 10.75
N GLU A 537 -1.60 -9.64 10.07
CA GLU A 537 -2.13 -9.25 8.74
C GLU A 537 -2.01 -10.39 7.72
N ALA A 538 -0.89 -11.11 7.73
CA ALA A 538 -0.70 -12.23 6.81
C ALA A 538 -1.49 -13.46 7.18
N PHE A 539 -1.62 -13.74 8.46
CA PHE A 539 -2.51 -14.79 8.92
C PHE A 539 -3.94 -14.53 8.43
N GLN A 540 -4.43 -13.30 8.54
CA GLN A 540 -5.72 -12.91 7.98
C GLN A 540 -5.77 -13.10 6.45
N ALA A 541 -4.73 -12.69 5.73
CA ALA A 541 -4.66 -12.89 4.28
C ALA A 541 -4.65 -14.38 3.91
N SER A 542 -3.98 -15.24 4.70
CA SER A 542 -3.96 -16.69 4.50
C SER A 542 -5.32 -17.34 4.76
N LEU A 543 -6.09 -16.84 5.72
CA LEU A 543 -7.47 -17.29 5.96
C LEU A 543 -8.36 -17.06 4.75
N TYR A 544 -8.29 -15.87 4.13
CA TYR A 544 -9.05 -15.59 2.90
C TYR A 544 -8.57 -16.43 1.70
N ALA A 545 -7.33 -16.88 1.70
CA ALA A 545 -6.84 -17.80 0.67
C ALA A 545 -7.28 -19.25 0.90
N ALA A 546 -7.33 -19.68 2.17
CA ALA A 546 -7.74 -21.02 2.57
C ALA A 546 -9.27 -21.22 2.46
N HIS A 547 -10.04 -20.15 2.64
CA HIS A 547 -11.51 -20.15 2.62
C HIS A 547 -12.03 -19.32 1.45
N PRO A 548 -11.95 -19.81 0.21
CA PRO A 548 -12.38 -19.07 -0.99
C PRO A 548 -13.87 -18.70 -0.97
N GLU A 549 -14.70 -19.40 -0.21
CA GLU A 549 -16.10 -19.09 0.05
C GLU A 549 -16.28 -17.79 0.84
N LEU A 550 -15.25 -17.39 1.59
CA LEU A 550 -15.19 -16.12 2.32
C LEU A 550 -14.62 -14.98 1.45
N LYS A 551 -14.10 -15.30 0.25
CA LYS A 551 -13.72 -14.28 -0.71
C LYS A 551 -14.99 -13.49 -1.02
N VAL A 552 -15.03 -12.28 -0.48
CA VAL A 552 -15.93 -11.24 -0.98
C VAL A 552 -15.96 -11.39 -2.48
N GLN A 553 -17.15 -11.45 -3.11
CA GLN A 553 -17.28 -11.53 -4.58
C GLN A 553 -16.71 -10.25 -5.16
N ARG A 554 -15.38 -10.24 -5.27
CA ARG A 554 -14.57 -9.07 -5.62
C ARG A 554 -14.95 -8.63 -7.03
N GLY A 555 -15.42 -7.39 -7.17
CA GLY A 555 -15.71 -6.80 -8.46
C GLY A 555 -17.07 -7.11 -9.06
N GLN A 556 -17.96 -7.81 -8.39
CA GLN A 556 -19.32 -8.09 -8.89
C GLN A 556 -20.35 -7.02 -8.52
N THR A 557 -20.01 -6.10 -7.60
CA THR A 557 -20.93 -5.03 -7.22
C THR A 557 -21.08 -4.05 -8.38
N GLN A 558 -22.27 -4.02 -8.97
CA GLN A 558 -22.57 -3.10 -10.05
C GLN A 558 -22.65 -1.66 -9.54
N PRO A 559 -22.17 -0.68 -10.32
CA PRO A 559 -22.34 0.73 -10.01
C PRO A 559 -23.82 1.06 -9.80
N LEU A 560 -24.07 2.05 -8.93
CA LEU A 560 -25.40 2.52 -8.65
C LEU A 560 -26.07 3.04 -9.94
N THR A 561 -27.28 2.57 -10.24
CA THR A 561 -28.10 3.13 -11.30
C THR A 561 -28.78 4.43 -10.84
N LEU A 562 -29.16 5.30 -11.78
CA LEU A 562 -29.87 6.54 -11.44
C LEU A 562 -31.18 6.26 -10.70
N THR A 563 -31.84 5.14 -10.99
CA THR A 563 -33.07 4.70 -10.29
C THR A 563 -32.77 4.31 -8.83
N GLU A 564 -31.69 3.62 -8.59
CA GLU A 564 -31.27 3.27 -7.22
C GLU A 564 -30.79 4.52 -6.45
N ALA A 565 -30.11 5.46 -7.13
CA ALA A 565 -29.75 6.75 -6.54
C ALA A 565 -30.99 7.56 -6.14
N ALA A 566 -32.06 7.48 -6.95
CA ALA A 566 -33.34 8.10 -6.62
C ALA A 566 -33.98 7.55 -5.33
N ALA A 567 -33.78 6.26 -5.05
CA ALA A 567 -34.31 5.62 -3.86
C ALA A 567 -33.61 6.09 -2.57
N LEU A 568 -32.42 6.65 -2.66
CA LEU A 568 -31.67 7.25 -1.53
C LEU A 568 -32.24 8.59 -1.08
N LEU A 569 -33.10 9.20 -1.90
CA LEU A 569 -33.79 10.45 -1.58
C LEU A 569 -35.15 10.12 -0.95
N PRO A 570 -35.35 10.40 0.34
CA PRO A 570 -36.66 10.07 0.99
C PRO A 570 -37.78 10.98 0.50
N ASP A 571 -37.47 12.25 0.25
CA ASP A 571 -38.41 13.32 -0.07
C ASP A 571 -37.82 14.35 -1.04
N ASP A 572 -38.55 15.39 -1.37
CA ASP A 572 -38.13 16.52 -2.21
C ASP A 572 -37.35 17.62 -1.43
N GLN A 573 -37.26 17.49 -0.11
CA GLN A 573 -36.53 18.39 0.78
C GLN A 573 -35.11 17.94 1.05
N THR A 574 -34.73 16.80 0.46
CA THR A 574 -33.38 16.24 0.57
C THR A 574 -32.63 16.34 -0.77
N ALA A 575 -31.36 16.74 -0.73
CA ALA A 575 -30.47 16.73 -1.89
C ALA A 575 -29.18 15.96 -1.58
N ILE A 576 -28.63 15.27 -2.58
CA ILE A 576 -27.28 14.69 -2.53
C ILE A 576 -26.38 15.57 -3.35
N LEU A 577 -25.26 15.99 -2.76
CA LEU A 577 -24.21 16.77 -3.37
C LEU A 577 -22.95 15.92 -3.48
N GLU A 578 -22.68 15.36 -4.65
CA GLU A 578 -21.50 14.55 -4.88
C GLU A 578 -20.45 15.36 -5.61
N TYR A 579 -19.25 15.43 -5.00
CA TYR A 579 -18.08 16.10 -5.57
C TYR A 579 -17.18 15.09 -6.25
N VAL A 580 -16.68 15.45 -7.43
CA VAL A 580 -15.64 14.69 -8.14
C VAL A 580 -14.47 15.63 -8.42
N VAL A 581 -13.31 15.29 -7.90
CA VAL A 581 -12.10 16.12 -8.01
C VAL A 581 -11.17 15.47 -9.02
N THR A 582 -11.07 16.05 -10.22
CA THR A 582 -10.08 15.67 -11.22
C THR A 582 -8.83 16.56 -11.11
N GLU A 583 -7.78 16.27 -11.86
CA GLU A 583 -6.51 17.00 -11.76
C GLU A 583 -6.67 18.50 -12.05
N ASP A 584 -7.39 18.85 -13.14
CA ASP A 584 -7.52 20.20 -13.65
C ASP A 584 -8.84 20.89 -13.31
N LYS A 585 -9.87 20.10 -12.96
CA LYS A 585 -11.23 20.58 -12.71
C LYS A 585 -11.84 19.83 -11.55
N SER A 586 -12.91 20.39 -11.01
CA SER A 586 -13.75 19.68 -10.05
C SER A 586 -15.19 19.79 -10.52
N TYR A 587 -16.03 18.83 -10.11
CA TYR A 587 -17.43 18.81 -10.50
C TYR A 587 -18.30 18.62 -9.27
N LEU A 588 -19.45 19.26 -9.27
CA LEU A 588 -20.54 19.06 -8.32
C LEU A 588 -21.72 18.44 -9.03
N PHE A 589 -22.03 17.20 -8.70
CA PHE A 589 -23.26 16.53 -9.09
C PHE A 589 -24.35 16.81 -8.04
N VAL A 590 -25.50 17.30 -8.46
CA VAL A 590 -26.64 17.60 -7.59
C VAL A 590 -27.78 16.65 -7.96
N LEU A 591 -28.16 15.81 -7.02
CA LEU A 591 -29.26 14.86 -7.19
C LEU A 591 -30.44 15.25 -6.28
N ARG A 592 -31.65 15.36 -6.87
CA ARG A 592 -32.88 15.69 -6.18
C ARG A 592 -34.03 14.85 -6.71
N LYS A 593 -35.04 14.61 -5.87
CA LYS A 593 -36.31 13.99 -6.29
C LYS A 593 -37.01 14.90 -7.29
N ALA A 594 -37.46 14.34 -8.41
CA ALA A 594 -38.26 15.10 -9.38
C ALA A 594 -39.65 15.38 -8.80
N THR A 595 -40.04 16.65 -8.79
CA THR A 595 -41.48 17.00 -8.60
C THR A 595 -42.16 16.90 -9.95
N PRO A 596 -43.05 15.93 -10.18
CA PRO A 596 -43.72 15.78 -11.45
C PRO A 596 -44.52 17.05 -11.79
N LYS A 597 -44.11 17.76 -12.83
CA LYS A 597 -44.93 18.89 -13.35
C LYS A 597 -46.04 18.41 -14.28
N THR A 598 -45.93 17.20 -14.85
CA THR A 598 -46.93 16.57 -15.70
C THR A 598 -46.91 15.03 -15.52
N VAL A 599 -47.99 14.35 -15.84
CA VAL A 599 -48.15 12.88 -15.79
C VAL A 599 -47.16 12.15 -16.74
N SER A 600 -46.51 12.88 -17.66
CA SER A 600 -45.58 12.35 -18.65
C SER A 600 -44.10 12.41 -18.21
N ASP A 601 -43.75 13.07 -17.10
CA ASP A 601 -42.37 13.17 -16.61
C ASP A 601 -41.92 11.86 -15.98
N LYS A 602 -41.21 11.06 -16.79
CA LYS A 602 -40.78 9.70 -16.41
C LYS A 602 -39.50 9.63 -15.58
N ALA A 603 -38.78 10.73 -15.40
CA ALA A 603 -37.50 10.70 -14.65
C ALA A 603 -37.76 10.78 -13.13
N PRO A 604 -37.34 9.79 -12.34
CA PRO A 604 -37.58 9.78 -10.88
C PRO A 604 -36.77 10.85 -10.13
N VAL A 605 -35.70 11.39 -10.75
CA VAL A 605 -34.81 12.38 -10.17
C VAL A 605 -34.34 13.40 -11.20
N HIS A 606 -33.96 14.58 -10.70
CA HIS A 606 -33.18 15.56 -11.42
C HIS A 606 -31.69 15.40 -11.03
N LEU A 607 -30.86 15.18 -12.05
CA LEU A 607 -29.42 15.17 -11.95
C LEU A 607 -28.86 16.36 -12.72
N THR A 608 -28.23 17.31 -12.01
CA THR A 608 -27.50 18.45 -12.62
C THR A 608 -26.04 18.35 -12.25
N VAL A 609 -25.18 18.90 -13.11
CA VAL A 609 -23.71 18.92 -12.88
C VAL A 609 -23.19 20.33 -13.10
N HIS A 610 -22.44 20.83 -12.12
CA HIS A 610 -21.76 22.10 -12.16
C HIS A 610 -20.27 21.89 -12.24
N ALA A 611 -19.61 22.47 -13.24
CA ALA A 611 -18.15 22.51 -13.32
C ALA A 611 -17.63 23.59 -12.34
N LEU A 612 -16.75 23.17 -11.45
CA LEU A 612 -16.03 24.04 -10.53
C LEU A 612 -14.62 24.28 -11.09
N ASN A 613 -14.37 25.51 -11.57
CA ASN A 613 -13.10 25.86 -12.22
C ASN A 613 -11.96 26.01 -11.20
N ILE A 614 -11.57 24.92 -10.60
CA ILE A 614 -10.48 24.84 -9.62
C ILE A 614 -9.71 23.54 -9.78
N LYS A 615 -8.39 23.60 -9.70
CA LYS A 615 -7.50 22.43 -9.71
C LYS A 615 -7.52 21.72 -8.35
N SER A 616 -7.25 20.42 -8.38
CA SER A 616 -7.21 19.60 -7.16
C SER A 616 -6.22 20.13 -6.11
N SER A 617 -5.04 20.62 -6.53
CA SER A 617 -4.02 21.16 -5.63
C SER A 617 -4.45 22.47 -4.95
N GLU A 618 -5.12 23.35 -5.68
CA GLU A 618 -5.65 24.62 -5.14
C GLU A 618 -6.79 24.35 -4.16
N LEU A 619 -7.69 23.44 -4.53
CA LEU A 619 -8.79 23.01 -3.67
C LEU A 619 -8.29 22.38 -2.37
N ALA A 620 -7.26 21.54 -2.46
CA ALA A 620 -6.63 20.92 -1.30
C ALA A 620 -6.00 21.96 -0.34
N ALA A 621 -5.30 22.95 -0.90
CA ALA A 621 -4.71 24.04 -0.11
C ALA A 621 -5.78 24.89 0.59
N MET A 622 -6.89 25.20 -0.11
CA MET A 622 -8.01 25.96 0.49
C MET A 622 -8.70 25.16 1.59
N ALA A 623 -8.98 23.88 1.37
CA ALA A 623 -9.63 23.00 2.32
C ALA A 623 -8.81 22.85 3.61
N GLU A 624 -7.50 22.59 3.49
CA GLU A 624 -6.60 22.42 4.62
C GLU A 624 -6.41 23.74 5.39
N SER A 625 -6.20 24.85 4.70
CA SER A 625 -6.10 26.18 5.33
C SER A 625 -7.38 26.53 6.12
N PHE A 626 -8.56 26.23 5.58
CA PHE A 626 -9.83 26.46 6.27
C PHE A 626 -9.95 25.59 7.52
N ARG A 627 -9.70 24.28 7.39
CA ARG A 627 -9.73 23.33 8.49
C ARG A 627 -8.79 23.76 9.63
N GLN A 628 -7.55 24.13 9.29
CA GLN A 628 -6.56 24.56 10.25
C GLN A 628 -7.01 25.81 11.02
N ARG A 629 -7.51 26.82 10.30
CA ARG A 629 -8.03 28.06 10.94
C ARG A 629 -9.21 27.78 11.87
N VAL A 630 -10.10 26.86 11.49
CA VAL A 630 -11.18 26.44 12.39
C VAL A 630 -10.62 25.76 13.63
N ALA A 631 -9.72 24.79 13.49
CA ALA A 631 -9.13 24.04 14.60
C ALA A 631 -8.33 24.93 15.55
N GLU A 632 -7.61 25.91 15.03
CA GLU A 632 -6.81 26.91 15.79
C GLU A 632 -7.65 28.06 16.38
N ARG A 633 -8.94 28.08 16.12
CA ARG A 633 -9.89 29.13 16.58
C ARG A 633 -9.56 30.53 16.02
N ASP A 634 -9.08 30.58 14.78
CA ASP A 634 -8.73 31.82 14.11
C ASP A 634 -9.99 32.67 13.84
N LEU A 635 -10.03 33.88 14.35
CA LEU A 635 -11.17 34.81 14.22
C LEU A 635 -11.44 35.22 12.76
N THR A 636 -10.47 35.05 11.86
CA THR A 636 -10.60 35.39 10.43
C THR A 636 -11.24 34.28 9.60
N VAL A 637 -11.70 33.20 10.23
CA VAL A 637 -12.24 31.99 9.59
C VAL A 637 -13.41 32.24 8.65
N LYS A 638 -14.18 33.32 8.82
CA LYS A 638 -15.36 33.62 7.98
C LYS A 638 -15.03 33.88 6.51
N GLN A 639 -13.87 34.46 6.22
CA GLN A 639 -13.49 34.76 4.84
C GLN A 639 -13.20 33.48 4.04
N PRO A 640 -12.32 32.56 4.46
CA PRO A 640 -12.14 31.29 3.76
C PRO A 640 -13.42 30.43 3.75
N ALA A 641 -14.24 30.46 4.81
CA ALA A 641 -15.54 29.81 4.84
C ALA A 641 -16.46 30.30 3.71
N ARG A 642 -16.46 31.61 3.43
CA ARG A 642 -17.24 32.21 2.35
C ARG A 642 -16.68 31.85 0.98
N GLN A 643 -15.36 31.88 0.82
CA GLN A 643 -14.72 31.51 -0.44
C GLN A 643 -15.07 30.06 -0.82
N LEU A 644 -15.00 29.14 0.14
CA LEU A 644 -15.40 27.75 -0.09
C LEU A 644 -16.92 27.62 -0.32
N TYR A 645 -17.76 28.38 0.35
CA TYR A 645 -19.21 28.43 0.05
C TYR A 645 -19.48 28.86 -1.39
N ASP A 646 -18.85 29.99 -1.81
CA ASP A 646 -19.03 30.53 -3.16
C ASP A 646 -18.56 29.56 -4.25
N LEU A 647 -17.56 28.73 -3.94
CA LEU A 647 -17.02 27.70 -4.83
C LEU A 647 -17.88 26.41 -4.83
N LEU A 648 -18.20 25.87 -3.66
CA LEU A 648 -18.70 24.51 -3.51
C LEU A 648 -20.24 24.42 -3.48
N ILE A 649 -20.92 25.41 -2.93
CA ILE A 649 -22.38 25.36 -2.69
C ILE A 649 -23.16 26.31 -3.62
N LYS A 650 -22.68 27.53 -3.79
CA LYS A 650 -23.37 28.59 -4.54
C LYS A 650 -23.71 28.22 -5.97
N PRO A 651 -22.90 27.42 -6.74
CA PRO A 651 -23.30 26.98 -8.07
C PRO A 651 -24.63 26.22 -8.09
N ALA A 652 -24.95 25.49 -7.03
CA ALA A 652 -26.19 24.72 -6.90
C ALA A 652 -27.29 25.47 -6.13
N GLU A 653 -27.12 26.74 -5.73
CA GLU A 653 -28.07 27.46 -4.84
C GLU A 653 -29.47 27.50 -5.42
N SER A 654 -29.65 27.53 -6.73
CA SER A 654 -30.96 27.52 -7.38
C SER A 654 -31.72 26.20 -7.20
N GLU A 655 -30.95 25.09 -7.24
CA GLU A 655 -31.49 23.74 -7.06
C GLU A 655 -31.79 23.45 -5.58
N LEU A 656 -31.12 24.11 -4.68
CA LEU A 656 -31.28 23.93 -3.24
C LEU A 656 -32.46 24.69 -2.63
N ARG A 657 -33.28 25.38 -3.45
CA ARG A 657 -34.51 26.01 -2.98
C ARG A 657 -35.48 24.95 -2.43
N ASN A 658 -36.00 25.19 -1.22
CA ASN A 658 -36.90 24.26 -0.49
C ASN A 658 -36.20 22.96 -0.02
N VAL A 659 -34.93 22.85 -0.14
CA VAL A 659 -34.14 21.78 0.48
C VAL A 659 -33.83 22.17 1.92
N HIS A 660 -33.91 21.21 2.82
CA HIS A 660 -33.59 21.38 4.25
C HIS A 660 -32.51 20.41 4.71
N LYS A 661 -32.17 19.41 3.88
CA LYS A 661 -31.19 18.39 4.18
C LYS A 661 -30.23 18.17 3.02
N LEU A 662 -28.93 18.13 3.32
CA LEU A 662 -27.85 17.85 2.39
C LEU A 662 -27.12 16.56 2.79
N CYS A 663 -27.04 15.61 1.87
CA CYS A 663 -26.10 14.51 1.97
C CYS A 663 -24.89 14.86 1.11
N ILE A 664 -23.75 15.10 1.74
CA ILE A 664 -22.50 15.45 1.06
C ILE A 664 -21.72 14.17 0.80
N VAL A 665 -21.31 13.97 -0.45
CA VAL A 665 -20.39 12.92 -0.87
C VAL A 665 -19.08 13.61 -1.29
N PRO A 666 -18.14 13.81 -0.34
CA PRO A 666 -16.91 14.54 -0.62
C PRO A 666 -15.96 13.68 -1.45
N ASP A 667 -14.96 14.33 -2.06
CA ASP A 667 -13.87 13.66 -2.75
C ASP A 667 -12.51 14.27 -2.34
N GLY A 668 -11.49 13.45 -2.19
CA GLY A 668 -10.14 13.89 -1.86
C GLY A 668 -10.10 14.83 -0.64
N ALA A 669 -9.48 15.99 -0.80
CA ALA A 669 -9.30 16.96 0.27
C ALA A 669 -10.61 17.54 0.84
N LEU A 670 -11.74 17.38 0.16
CA LEU A 670 -13.02 17.88 0.65
C LEU A 670 -13.53 17.13 1.89
N TRP A 671 -12.99 15.98 2.22
CA TRP A 671 -13.22 15.31 3.51
C TRP A 671 -12.75 16.14 4.71
N ASN A 672 -11.80 17.05 4.49
CA ASN A 672 -11.30 17.97 5.51
C ASN A 672 -12.15 19.24 5.67
N VAL A 673 -13.19 19.43 4.84
CA VAL A 673 -14.06 20.61 4.90
C VAL A 673 -15.26 20.33 5.79
N PRO A 674 -15.43 21.06 6.91
CA PRO A 674 -16.68 21.05 7.67
C PRO A 674 -17.75 21.85 6.90
N PHE A 675 -18.50 21.21 6.03
CA PHE A 675 -19.49 21.88 5.16
C PHE A 675 -20.50 22.69 5.96
N GLN A 676 -20.93 22.22 7.15
CA GLN A 676 -21.83 22.94 8.03
C GLN A 676 -21.29 24.32 8.47
N ALA A 677 -19.95 24.50 8.47
CA ALA A 677 -19.29 25.77 8.82
C ALA A 677 -19.00 26.68 7.62
N LEU A 678 -19.44 26.34 6.41
CA LEU A 678 -19.36 27.22 5.26
C LEU A 678 -20.27 28.45 5.48
N HIS A 679 -19.82 29.65 5.08
CA HIS A 679 -20.50 30.90 5.44
C HIS A 679 -21.14 31.57 4.22
N GLN A 680 -22.45 31.79 4.29
CA GLN A 680 -23.27 32.34 3.21
C GLN A 680 -23.35 33.87 3.16
N GLY A 681 -22.44 34.56 3.83
CA GLY A 681 -22.45 36.03 3.94
C GLY A 681 -23.55 36.50 4.92
N THR A 682 -24.55 37.21 4.43
CA THR A 682 -25.62 37.76 5.28
C THR A 682 -26.58 36.70 5.84
N LYS A 683 -26.60 35.50 5.24
CA LYS A 683 -27.51 34.42 5.67
C LYS A 683 -26.87 33.47 6.73
N GLY A 684 -25.69 33.78 7.22
CA GLY A 684 -25.03 33.01 8.26
C GLY A 684 -24.30 31.76 7.75
N TYR A 685 -24.15 30.76 8.59
CA TYR A 685 -23.52 29.48 8.29
C TYR A 685 -24.48 28.52 7.56
N LEU A 686 -23.95 27.59 6.78
CA LEU A 686 -24.75 26.58 6.05
C LEU A 686 -25.65 25.79 7.01
N LEU A 687 -25.16 25.49 8.22
CA LEU A 687 -25.88 24.84 9.31
C LEU A 687 -27.21 25.53 9.65
N GLU A 688 -27.33 26.86 9.52
CA GLU A 688 -28.54 27.60 9.85
C GLU A 688 -29.70 27.29 8.90
N GLN A 689 -29.40 26.78 7.71
CA GLN A 689 -30.40 26.44 6.69
C GLN A 689 -30.57 24.93 6.47
N TYR A 690 -29.49 24.14 6.61
CA TYR A 690 -29.50 22.73 6.21
C TYR A 690 -28.97 21.82 7.34
N ALA A 691 -29.65 20.66 7.49
CA ALA A 691 -29.06 19.52 8.17
C ALA A 691 -28.05 18.84 7.23
N VAL A 692 -26.85 18.55 7.69
CA VAL A 692 -25.76 18.00 6.86
C VAL A 692 -25.40 16.60 7.34
N ALA A 693 -25.41 15.64 6.41
CA ALA A 693 -24.86 14.30 6.59
C ALA A 693 -23.82 14.03 5.50
N TYR A 694 -22.95 13.08 5.74
CA TYR A 694 -21.86 12.71 4.82
C TYR A 694 -21.99 11.24 4.40
N ALA A 695 -21.52 10.91 3.21
CA ALA A 695 -21.40 9.53 2.76
C ALA A 695 -20.11 9.31 1.95
N PRO A 696 -19.51 8.10 2.01
CA PRO A 696 -18.31 7.79 1.22
C PRO A 696 -18.59 7.78 -0.29
N SER A 697 -19.69 7.21 -0.72
CA SER A 697 -20.28 7.27 -2.05
C SER A 697 -21.77 6.99 -1.95
N MET A 698 -22.53 7.24 -3.01
CA MET A 698 -23.95 6.87 -3.03
C MET A 698 -24.13 5.35 -3.01
N SER A 699 -23.25 4.60 -3.66
CA SER A 699 -23.25 3.14 -3.66
C SER A 699 -23.05 2.57 -2.26
N VAL A 700 -22.11 3.14 -1.49
CA VAL A 700 -21.88 2.78 -0.08
C VAL A 700 -23.10 3.17 0.78
N LEU A 701 -23.68 4.35 0.57
CA LEU A 701 -24.87 4.81 1.28
C LEU A 701 -26.04 3.85 1.07
N ARG A 702 -26.22 3.32 -0.14
CA ARG A 702 -27.25 2.30 -0.44
C ARG A 702 -27.10 1.07 0.45
N GLU A 703 -25.87 0.56 0.60
CA GLU A 703 -25.64 -0.62 1.45
C GLU A 703 -25.82 -0.29 2.95
N MET A 704 -25.44 0.91 3.37
CA MET A 704 -25.71 1.38 4.73
C MET A 704 -27.21 1.49 5.01
N GLU A 705 -28.01 1.98 4.05
CA GLU A 705 -29.48 2.01 4.18
C GLU A 705 -30.10 0.62 4.22
N ARG A 706 -29.62 -0.31 3.39
CA ARG A 706 -30.04 -1.72 3.46
C ARG A 706 -29.79 -2.30 4.85
N ARG A 707 -28.59 -2.08 5.40
CA ARG A 707 -28.24 -2.54 6.75
C ARG A 707 -29.12 -1.89 7.81
N ALA A 708 -29.33 -0.58 7.76
CA ALA A 708 -30.20 0.15 8.69
C ALA A 708 -31.64 -0.38 8.66
N ASN A 709 -32.20 -0.65 7.47
CA ASN A 709 -33.52 -1.23 7.30
C ASN A 709 -33.62 -2.64 7.91
N ALA A 710 -32.61 -3.47 7.70
CA ALA A 710 -32.55 -4.81 8.28
C ALA A 710 -32.49 -4.77 9.82
N LEU A 711 -31.64 -3.89 10.39
CA LEU A 711 -31.54 -3.70 11.84
C LEU A 711 -32.89 -3.22 12.44
N ARG A 712 -33.51 -2.23 11.86
CA ARG A 712 -34.82 -1.73 12.30
C ARG A 712 -35.89 -2.83 12.24
N ALA A 713 -35.90 -3.66 11.21
CA ALA A 713 -36.81 -4.79 11.11
C ALA A 713 -36.54 -5.85 12.20
N ALA A 714 -35.29 -6.15 12.51
CA ALA A 714 -34.90 -7.04 13.58
C ALA A 714 -35.29 -6.49 14.97
N HIS A 715 -34.99 -5.22 15.25
CA HIS A 715 -35.33 -4.55 16.50
C HIS A 715 -36.83 -4.44 16.78
N ARG A 716 -37.66 -4.34 15.73
CA ARG A 716 -39.14 -4.35 15.90
C ARG A 716 -39.67 -5.70 16.33
N ARG A 717 -38.98 -6.79 16.06
CA ARG A 717 -39.36 -8.16 16.45
C ARG A 717 -38.94 -8.52 17.88
N SER A 718 -37.92 -7.84 18.42
CA SER A 718 -37.39 -8.03 19.75
C SER A 718 -37.87 -6.93 20.69
N ASN A 719 -38.80 -7.27 21.61
CA ASN A 719 -39.43 -6.29 22.52
C ASN A 719 -38.56 -5.85 23.71
N ALA A 720 -37.33 -6.31 23.86
CA ALA A 720 -36.57 -6.21 25.11
C ALA A 720 -35.09 -5.85 24.99
N GLU A 721 -34.63 -5.21 23.91
CA GLU A 721 -33.18 -4.91 23.76
C GLU A 721 -32.78 -3.59 24.42
N PRO A 722 -31.63 -3.59 25.14
CA PRO A 722 -31.07 -2.37 25.69
C PRO A 722 -30.71 -1.38 24.59
N THR A 723 -31.01 -0.12 24.80
CA THR A 723 -30.91 0.92 23.76
C THR A 723 -29.50 1.52 23.68
N LEU A 724 -28.85 1.79 24.82
CA LEU A 724 -27.61 2.54 24.89
C LEU A 724 -26.51 1.77 25.65
N LEU A 725 -25.32 1.63 25.03
CA LEU A 725 -24.06 1.37 25.72
C LEU A 725 -23.22 2.64 25.67
N ALA A 726 -22.83 3.21 26.82
CA ALA A 726 -21.99 4.39 26.89
C ALA A 726 -20.75 4.17 27.75
N MET A 727 -19.60 4.58 27.25
CA MET A 727 -18.30 4.57 27.93
C MET A 727 -17.86 6.01 28.17
N GLY A 728 -17.48 6.36 29.41
CA GLY A 728 -17.05 7.73 29.76
C GLY A 728 -15.88 7.75 30.74
N ASN A 729 -14.95 8.69 30.52
CA ASN A 729 -13.84 8.98 31.44
C ASN A 729 -13.12 7.71 31.92
N PRO A 730 -12.57 6.86 31.03
CA PRO A 730 -11.88 5.64 31.45
C PRO A 730 -10.76 5.98 32.42
N LYS A 731 -10.60 5.17 33.48
CA LYS A 731 -9.46 5.29 34.39
C LYS A 731 -8.21 4.78 33.68
N LEU A 732 -7.34 5.71 33.32
CA LEU A 732 -6.11 5.40 32.65
C LEU A 732 -5.04 5.03 33.69
N THR A 733 -4.44 3.86 33.53
CA THR A 733 -3.25 3.49 34.31
C THR A 733 -2.04 4.28 33.79
N ASN A 734 -1.01 4.46 34.62
CA ASN A 734 0.25 5.04 34.16
C ASN A 734 0.81 4.27 32.95
N GLU A 735 0.51 3.00 32.89
CA GLU A 735 0.83 2.11 31.79
C GLU A 735 0.10 2.52 30.50
N THR A 736 -1.20 2.74 30.53
CA THR A 736 -2.01 3.18 29.36
C THR A 736 -1.60 4.59 28.90
N ILE A 737 -1.40 5.52 29.83
CA ILE A 737 -0.93 6.88 29.55
C ILE A 737 0.40 6.84 28.80
N THR A 738 1.31 6.00 29.24
CA THR A 738 2.63 5.86 28.65
C THR A 738 2.58 5.29 27.23
N LYS A 739 1.67 4.32 26.97
CA LYS A 739 1.45 3.74 25.63
C LYS A 739 1.03 4.76 24.59
N VAL A 740 0.17 5.68 24.95
CA VAL A 740 -0.41 6.66 24.04
C VAL A 740 0.57 7.78 23.69
N HIS A 741 1.46 8.17 24.61
CA HIS A 741 2.50 9.17 24.35
C HIS A 741 3.52 8.76 23.26
N PHE A 742 3.52 7.49 22.83
CA PHE A 742 4.42 7.02 21.77
C PHE A 742 4.08 7.58 20.38
N THR A 743 2.82 7.87 20.13
CA THR A 743 2.33 8.32 18.82
C THR A 743 2.21 9.84 18.69
N ARG A 744 2.32 10.58 19.81
CA ARG A 744 2.28 12.05 19.81
C ARG A 744 3.34 12.64 20.76
N ARG A 745 4.09 13.63 20.25
CA ARG A 745 5.06 14.41 21.03
C ARG A 745 4.43 15.37 22.04
N ASP A 746 3.09 15.55 22.05
CA ASP A 746 2.42 16.66 22.70
C ASP A 746 1.27 16.21 23.63
N GLU A 747 1.35 16.58 24.87
CA GLU A 747 0.39 16.55 25.98
C GLU A 747 0.07 15.20 26.65
N PRO A 748 0.16 15.13 27.98
CA PRO A 748 -0.26 13.99 28.77
C PRO A 748 -1.78 13.80 28.69
N LEU A 749 -2.25 12.54 28.58
CA LEU A 749 -3.66 12.21 28.68
C LEU A 749 -4.16 12.57 30.08
N SER A 750 -5.07 13.54 30.17
CA SER A 750 -5.70 13.96 31.40
C SER A 750 -7.05 13.26 31.60
N PRO A 751 -7.52 13.13 32.85
CA PRO A 751 -8.90 12.67 33.10
C PRO A 751 -9.92 13.53 32.37
N LEU A 752 -11.05 12.91 31.97
CA LEU A 752 -12.13 13.54 31.22
C LEU A 752 -13.41 13.71 32.08
N PRO A 753 -13.44 14.61 33.08
CA PRO A 753 -14.60 14.78 33.96
C PRO A 753 -15.88 15.21 33.22
N GLU A 754 -15.73 15.92 32.11
CA GLU A 754 -16.87 16.34 31.29
C GLU A 754 -17.48 15.15 30.55
N ALA A 755 -16.68 14.18 30.09
CA ALA A 755 -17.15 12.95 29.50
C ALA A 755 -17.93 12.08 30.49
N GLU A 756 -17.54 12.12 31.78
CA GLU A 756 -18.30 11.44 32.85
C GLU A 756 -19.68 12.09 33.06
N LYS A 757 -19.74 13.43 33.08
CA LYS A 757 -21.02 14.18 33.14
C LYS A 757 -21.91 13.87 31.95
N GLU A 758 -21.30 13.78 30.76
CA GLU A 758 -21.97 13.44 29.52
C GLU A 758 -22.67 12.10 29.63
N VAL A 759 -21.95 11.01 29.88
CA VAL A 759 -22.55 9.67 29.91
C VAL A 759 -23.54 9.47 31.10
N ASN A 760 -23.33 10.14 32.22
CA ASN A 760 -24.29 10.16 33.32
C ASN A 760 -25.60 10.85 32.92
N SER A 761 -25.51 11.93 32.15
CA SER A 761 -26.69 12.61 31.60
C SER A 761 -27.44 11.72 30.61
N LEU A 762 -26.71 10.95 29.78
CA LEU A 762 -27.31 9.97 28.87
C LEU A 762 -28.02 8.85 29.67
N ARG A 763 -27.44 8.36 30.77
CA ARG A 763 -28.09 7.39 31.64
C ARG A 763 -29.45 7.87 32.18
N LEU A 764 -29.53 9.12 32.55
CA LEU A 764 -30.80 9.72 33.04
C LEU A 764 -31.82 9.83 31.91
N MET A 765 -31.39 10.18 30.69
CA MET A 765 -32.31 10.35 29.54
C MET A 765 -32.85 9.03 28.98
N TYR A 766 -31.99 8.02 28.85
CA TYR A 766 -32.39 6.70 28.33
C TYR A 766 -33.07 5.82 29.39
N GLY A 767 -32.83 6.10 30.67
CA GLY A 767 -33.30 5.33 31.82
C GLY A 767 -32.43 4.11 32.12
N PRO A 768 -32.38 3.63 33.38
CA PRO A 768 -31.49 2.58 33.82
C PRO A 768 -31.79 1.18 33.22
N ALA A 769 -33.04 0.96 32.83
CA ALA A 769 -33.46 -0.31 32.21
C ALA A 769 -33.06 -0.42 30.71
N SER A 770 -32.82 0.71 30.04
CA SER A 770 -32.55 0.78 28.60
C SER A 770 -31.12 1.26 28.31
N SER A 771 -30.31 1.52 29.35
CA SER A 771 -28.94 1.98 29.17
C SER A 771 -27.95 1.30 30.11
N ARG A 772 -26.78 1.00 29.60
CA ARG A 772 -25.61 0.60 30.35
C ARG A 772 -24.53 1.66 30.20
N VAL A 773 -24.21 2.32 31.31
CA VAL A 773 -23.22 3.38 31.33
C VAL A 773 -22.05 2.95 32.22
N LEU A 774 -20.86 2.95 31.68
CA LEU A 774 -19.63 2.50 32.27
C LEU A 774 -18.62 3.64 32.37
N ILE A 775 -18.10 3.87 33.57
CA ILE A 775 -17.24 5.01 33.91
C ILE A 775 -16.00 4.50 34.64
N GLY A 776 -14.89 5.19 34.50
CA GLY A 776 -13.67 4.89 35.24
C GLY A 776 -13.19 3.48 34.91
N GLU A 777 -12.90 2.68 35.97
CA GLU A 777 -12.43 1.29 35.82
C GLU A 777 -13.43 0.35 35.13
N GLN A 778 -14.71 0.72 35.04
CA GLN A 778 -15.73 -0.10 34.37
C GLN A 778 -15.72 0.08 32.84
N ALA A 779 -15.17 1.18 32.33
CA ALA A 779 -15.13 1.49 30.90
C ALA A 779 -14.02 0.68 30.21
N ARG A 780 -14.15 -0.66 30.20
CA ARG A 780 -13.12 -1.62 29.75
C ARG A 780 -13.34 -2.09 28.33
N GLU A 781 -12.24 -2.38 27.66
CA GLU A 781 -12.21 -2.95 26.32
C GLU A 781 -12.91 -4.31 26.24
N ALA A 782 -12.63 -5.21 27.18
CA ALA A 782 -13.28 -6.53 27.26
C ALA A 782 -14.82 -6.42 27.29
N VAL A 783 -15.36 -5.39 27.97
CA VAL A 783 -16.82 -5.18 28.03
C VAL A 783 -17.37 -4.72 26.67
N VAL A 784 -16.65 -3.85 25.96
CA VAL A 784 -17.04 -3.43 24.60
C VAL A 784 -17.09 -4.65 23.69
N LYS A 785 -16.04 -5.46 23.64
CA LYS A 785 -15.96 -6.66 22.81
C LYS A 785 -17.08 -7.68 23.12
N ALA A 786 -17.42 -7.86 24.39
CA ALA A 786 -18.46 -8.81 24.81
C ALA A 786 -19.89 -8.33 24.62
N GLU A 787 -20.12 -7.02 24.63
CA GLU A 787 -21.48 -6.51 24.77
C GLU A 787 -21.94 -5.53 23.68
N ALA A 788 -21.02 -4.86 22.94
CA ALA A 788 -21.39 -3.82 21.99
C ALA A 788 -22.45 -4.27 20.96
N GLY A 789 -22.43 -5.53 20.55
CA GLY A 789 -23.42 -6.10 19.61
C GLY A 789 -24.86 -6.17 20.13
N LYS A 790 -25.09 -5.94 21.44
CA LYS A 790 -26.43 -6.02 22.06
C LYS A 790 -27.19 -4.69 22.05
N TYR A 791 -26.54 -3.57 21.66
CA TYR A 791 -27.09 -2.23 21.81
C TYR A 791 -27.38 -1.54 20.50
N LYS A 792 -28.43 -0.70 20.47
CA LYS A 792 -28.84 0.07 19.28
C LYS A 792 -27.98 1.31 19.07
N VAL A 793 -27.47 1.88 20.15
CA VAL A 793 -26.64 3.08 20.15
C VAL A 793 -25.39 2.79 20.97
N LEU A 794 -24.24 3.03 20.39
CA LEU A 794 -22.94 3.02 21.06
C LEU A 794 -22.45 4.45 21.26
N HIS A 795 -21.92 4.77 22.43
CA HIS A 795 -21.40 6.10 22.72
C HIS A 795 -20.06 5.99 23.49
N PHE A 796 -19.01 6.54 22.88
CA PHE A 796 -17.66 6.53 23.45
C PHE A 796 -17.22 7.96 23.72
N ALA A 797 -17.29 8.38 24.98
CA ALA A 797 -16.78 9.65 25.49
C ALA A 797 -15.41 9.41 26.16
N THR A 798 -14.39 9.20 25.33
CA THR A 798 -13.06 8.74 25.74
C THR A 798 -11.96 9.49 24.97
N HIS A 799 -10.69 9.16 25.24
CA HIS A 799 -9.61 9.55 24.35
C HIS A 799 -9.57 8.63 23.11
N ALA A 800 -9.13 9.19 21.99
CA ALA A 800 -8.78 8.44 20.79
C ALA A 800 -7.43 8.91 20.25
N THR A 801 -6.71 8.01 19.59
CA THR A 801 -5.48 8.33 18.86
C THR A 801 -5.55 7.77 17.45
N LEU A 802 -5.06 8.56 16.50
CA LEU A 802 -4.99 8.18 15.11
C LEU A 802 -3.59 7.72 14.74
N ASP A 803 -3.54 6.75 13.87
CA ASP A 803 -2.34 6.36 13.16
C ASP A 803 -2.54 6.67 11.66
N ASP A 804 -2.05 7.84 11.21
CA ASP A 804 -2.20 8.28 9.81
C ASP A 804 -1.39 7.39 8.84
N ARG A 805 -0.35 6.70 9.32
CA ARG A 805 0.48 5.78 8.53
C ARG A 805 -0.22 4.44 8.33
N ASN A 806 -0.90 3.98 9.39
CA ASN A 806 -1.62 2.72 9.39
C ASN A 806 -2.98 2.84 10.11
N PRO A 807 -4.03 3.30 9.40
CA PRO A 807 -5.31 3.65 10.01
C PRO A 807 -6.00 2.52 10.80
N LEU A 808 -5.68 1.26 10.50
CA LEU A 808 -6.22 0.11 11.24
C LEU A 808 -5.72 0.03 12.69
N TYR A 809 -4.62 0.71 13.02
CA TYR A 809 -4.10 0.82 14.38
C TYR A 809 -4.48 2.14 15.07
N SER A 810 -5.39 2.92 14.48
CA SER A 810 -6.11 3.97 15.20
C SER A 810 -6.92 3.32 16.32
N ARG A 811 -7.00 3.96 17.50
CA ARG A 811 -7.53 3.32 18.70
C ARG A 811 -8.40 4.22 19.57
N ILE A 812 -9.40 3.61 20.20
CA ILE A 812 -10.16 4.17 21.31
C ILE A 812 -9.48 3.73 22.60
N ILE A 813 -9.25 4.65 23.52
CA ILE A 813 -8.54 4.39 24.78
C ILE A 813 -9.57 4.08 25.86
N LEU A 814 -9.44 2.92 26.47
CA LEU A 814 -10.34 2.38 27.49
C LEU A 814 -9.57 2.01 28.76
N SER A 815 -10.28 1.64 29.80
CA SER A 815 -9.68 1.15 31.06
C SER A 815 -9.25 -0.30 30.89
N ARG A 816 -8.23 -0.65 31.69
CA ARG A 816 -7.76 -2.01 31.89
C ARG A 816 -7.65 -2.30 33.38
N THR A 817 -8.03 -3.50 33.79
CA THR A 817 -7.79 -4.02 35.14
C THR A 817 -6.75 -5.14 35.13
N GLU A 818 -6.20 -5.52 36.27
CA GLU A 818 -5.22 -6.61 36.38
C GLU A 818 -5.79 -7.98 35.94
N ASP A 819 -7.11 -8.14 36.02
CA ASP A 819 -7.82 -9.34 35.57
C ASP A 819 -7.94 -9.43 34.03
N ASP A 820 -7.75 -8.34 33.30
CA ASP A 820 -7.82 -8.31 31.85
C ASP A 820 -6.47 -8.72 31.23
N GLN A 821 -6.16 -10.03 31.24
CA GLN A 821 -4.89 -10.54 30.72
C GLN A 821 -4.86 -10.54 29.16
N GLN A 822 -6.02 -10.53 28.50
CA GLN A 822 -6.15 -10.63 27.05
C GLN A 822 -6.37 -9.28 26.36
N GLU A 823 -6.56 -8.19 27.11
CA GLU A 823 -6.86 -6.87 26.59
C GLU A 823 -5.88 -5.84 27.14
N ASP A 824 -5.54 -4.85 26.32
CA ASP A 824 -4.53 -3.86 26.70
C ASP A 824 -5.11 -2.47 27.00
N GLY A 825 -6.42 -2.30 26.87
CA GLY A 825 -7.14 -1.04 27.06
C GLY A 825 -7.10 -0.13 25.83
N LEU A 826 -6.69 -0.66 24.69
CA LEU A 826 -6.58 0.07 23.41
C LEU A 826 -7.42 -0.63 22.35
N LEU A 827 -8.68 -0.29 22.23
CA LEU A 827 -9.55 -0.86 21.20
C LEU A 827 -9.13 -0.30 19.81
N GLU A 828 -8.34 -1.07 19.09
CA GLU A 828 -7.83 -0.70 17.77
C GLU A 828 -8.90 -0.88 16.67
N ALA A 829 -8.80 -0.13 15.57
CA ALA A 829 -9.79 -0.17 14.49
C ALA A 829 -9.94 -1.59 13.89
N TRP A 830 -8.85 -2.36 13.74
CA TRP A 830 -8.90 -3.73 13.26
C TRP A 830 -9.64 -4.69 14.22
N GLU A 831 -9.59 -4.43 15.52
CA GLU A 831 -10.35 -5.20 16.51
C GLU A 831 -11.84 -4.83 16.46
N LEU A 832 -12.10 -3.52 16.34
CA LEU A 832 -13.46 -3.00 16.17
C LEU A 832 -14.14 -3.61 14.94
N MET A 833 -13.42 -3.77 13.83
CA MET A 833 -13.91 -4.42 12.61
C MET A 833 -14.36 -5.86 12.83
N LYS A 834 -13.81 -6.57 13.82
CA LYS A 834 -14.20 -7.95 14.15
C LYS A 834 -15.51 -8.05 14.93
N LEU A 835 -15.99 -6.96 15.51
CA LEU A 835 -17.22 -6.97 16.28
C LEU A 835 -18.44 -7.12 15.38
N ASP A 836 -19.48 -7.79 15.87
CA ASP A 836 -20.78 -7.86 15.20
C ASP A 836 -21.71 -6.83 15.85
N LEU A 837 -21.71 -5.63 15.28
CA LEU A 837 -22.50 -4.53 15.79
C LEU A 837 -23.92 -4.54 15.22
N ASN A 838 -24.92 -4.58 16.11
CA ASN A 838 -26.31 -4.35 15.76
C ASN A 838 -26.74 -2.90 16.04
N ALA A 839 -25.77 -2.01 16.20
CA ALA A 839 -25.98 -0.60 16.49
C ALA A 839 -26.44 0.15 15.23
N GLU A 840 -27.54 0.88 15.35
CA GLU A 840 -28.05 1.81 14.33
C GLU A 840 -27.23 3.10 14.27
N LEU A 841 -26.47 3.39 15.35
CA LEU A 841 -25.64 4.58 15.50
C LEU A 841 -24.46 4.31 16.43
N ALA A 842 -23.26 4.68 16.02
CA ALA A 842 -22.09 4.77 16.88
C ALA A 842 -21.64 6.23 17.01
N VAL A 843 -21.43 6.71 18.23
CA VAL A 843 -20.98 8.08 18.54
C VAL A 843 -19.59 8.02 19.15
N LEU A 844 -18.60 8.62 18.49
CA LEU A 844 -17.24 8.76 18.98
C LEU A 844 -17.03 10.21 19.47
N SER A 845 -17.45 10.50 20.71
CA SER A 845 -17.23 11.76 21.41
C SER A 845 -15.78 11.83 21.91
N ALA A 846 -14.82 11.74 20.97
CA ALA A 846 -13.38 11.70 21.20
C ALA A 846 -12.66 12.54 20.14
N CYS A 847 -11.41 12.94 20.40
CA CYS A 847 -10.69 13.85 19.52
C CYS A 847 -10.30 13.19 18.17
N GLU A 848 -10.52 13.93 17.07
CA GLU A 848 -10.03 13.59 15.71
C GLU A 848 -10.50 12.23 15.15
N THR A 849 -11.61 11.69 15.64
CA THR A 849 -12.09 10.35 15.25
C THR A 849 -12.60 10.26 13.81
N ALA A 850 -12.91 11.41 13.17
CA ALA A 850 -13.17 11.48 11.74
C ALA A 850 -11.89 11.60 10.91
N ARG A 851 -10.72 11.86 11.52
CA ARG A 851 -9.46 11.86 10.80
C ARG A 851 -8.98 10.44 10.54
N GLY A 852 -8.23 10.30 9.50
CA GLY A 852 -7.60 9.11 9.05
C GLY A 852 -6.88 9.41 7.74
N ARG A 853 -6.29 8.42 7.13
CA ARG A 853 -5.71 8.57 5.79
C ARG A 853 -6.85 8.82 4.80
N VAL A 854 -6.86 9.98 4.17
CA VAL A 854 -7.72 10.23 3.01
C VAL A 854 -7.09 9.51 1.83
N ALA A 855 -7.66 8.37 1.45
CA ALA A 855 -7.22 7.63 0.28
C ALA A 855 -8.01 8.09 -0.95
N ASN A 856 -7.32 8.36 -2.06
CA ASN A 856 -7.97 8.72 -3.31
C ASN A 856 -8.96 7.62 -3.71
N GLY A 857 -10.22 7.99 -3.93
CA GLY A 857 -11.28 7.07 -4.29
C GLY A 857 -11.92 6.27 -3.15
N GLU A 858 -11.27 6.05 -2.00
CA GLU A 858 -11.84 5.29 -0.87
C GLU A 858 -12.41 6.19 0.26
N GLY A 859 -12.11 7.49 0.22
CA GLY A 859 -12.52 8.43 1.25
C GLY A 859 -11.69 8.34 2.52
N MET A 860 -12.30 8.59 3.67
CA MET A 860 -11.62 8.62 4.96
C MET A 860 -11.54 7.22 5.57
N ILE A 861 -10.34 6.66 5.62
CA ILE A 861 -10.05 5.37 6.24
C ILE A 861 -9.65 5.59 7.70
N GLY A 862 -10.32 4.95 8.63
CA GLY A 862 -10.06 5.08 10.06
C GLY A 862 -11.16 4.44 10.90
N MET A 863 -11.43 5.02 12.09
CA MET A 863 -12.40 4.48 13.03
C MET A 863 -13.83 4.40 12.47
N SER A 864 -14.29 5.40 11.67
CA SER A 864 -15.61 5.36 11.04
C SER A 864 -15.75 4.19 10.07
N TRP A 865 -14.73 3.93 9.26
CA TRP A 865 -14.68 2.80 8.34
C TRP A 865 -14.78 1.45 9.09
N ALA A 866 -14.04 1.32 10.20
CA ALA A 866 -14.09 0.14 11.06
C ALA A 866 -15.49 -0.10 11.64
N LEU A 867 -16.20 0.95 12.06
CA LEU A 867 -17.57 0.87 12.54
C LEU A 867 -18.55 0.38 11.46
N PHE A 868 -18.38 0.85 10.21
CA PHE A 868 -19.21 0.41 9.09
C PHE A 868 -19.00 -1.06 8.77
N VAL A 869 -17.74 -1.50 8.71
CA VAL A 869 -17.40 -2.91 8.52
C VAL A 869 -17.92 -3.76 9.68
N ALA A 870 -17.87 -3.26 10.91
CA ALA A 870 -18.44 -3.94 12.08
C ALA A 870 -19.98 -4.05 12.05
N GLY A 871 -20.65 -3.27 11.18
CA GLY A 871 -22.10 -3.38 10.94
C GLY A 871 -22.94 -2.19 11.40
N SER A 872 -22.36 -1.10 11.93
CA SER A 872 -23.09 0.13 12.23
C SER A 872 -23.30 0.94 10.95
N PRO A 873 -24.53 1.25 10.51
CA PRO A 873 -24.78 1.97 9.28
C PRO A 873 -24.59 3.49 9.41
N ALA A 874 -24.35 4.02 10.60
CA ALA A 874 -24.13 5.43 10.85
C ALA A 874 -23.14 5.66 11.98
N ALA A 875 -22.30 6.70 11.83
CA ALA A 875 -21.36 7.12 12.86
C ALA A 875 -21.36 8.66 13.01
N VAL A 876 -21.30 9.15 14.25
CA VAL A 876 -20.97 10.55 14.56
C VAL A 876 -19.52 10.59 15.04
N VAL A 877 -18.69 11.38 14.36
CA VAL A 877 -17.23 11.42 14.56
C VAL A 877 -16.71 12.85 14.51
N SER A 878 -15.54 13.11 15.09
CA SER A 878 -14.97 14.46 15.19
C SER A 878 -13.85 14.72 14.19
N GLN A 879 -13.84 15.90 13.55
CA GLN A 879 -12.85 16.29 12.52
C GLN A 879 -11.55 16.90 13.06
N TRP A 880 -11.54 17.36 14.30
CA TRP A 880 -10.37 17.94 14.99
C TRP A 880 -10.44 17.71 16.50
N LYS A 881 -9.40 18.14 17.22
CA LYS A 881 -9.37 18.14 18.68
C LYS A 881 -10.44 19.11 19.21
N VAL A 882 -11.52 18.54 19.77
CA VAL A 882 -12.68 19.28 20.24
C VAL A 882 -12.51 19.75 21.70
N ASP A 883 -13.21 20.80 22.07
CA ASP A 883 -13.28 21.28 23.45
C ASP A 883 -14.17 20.34 24.28
N SER A 884 -13.63 19.76 25.35
CA SER A 884 -14.29 18.70 26.11
C SER A 884 -15.64 19.16 26.71
N ALA A 885 -15.71 20.38 27.27
CA ALA A 885 -16.94 20.88 27.89
C ALA A 885 -18.02 21.18 26.85
N ARG A 886 -17.65 21.76 25.70
CA ARG A 886 -18.62 22.07 24.62
C ARG A 886 -19.04 20.82 23.89
N SER A 887 -18.16 19.86 23.70
CA SER A 887 -18.49 18.55 23.12
C SER A 887 -19.52 17.81 23.96
N SER A 888 -19.31 17.77 25.27
CA SER A 888 -20.25 17.16 26.23
C SER A 888 -21.62 17.83 26.15
N GLU A 889 -21.67 19.17 26.16
CA GLU A 889 -22.94 19.92 26.03
C GLU A 889 -23.65 19.61 24.70
N LEU A 890 -22.92 19.58 23.59
CA LEU A 890 -23.43 19.29 22.27
C LEU A 890 -23.97 17.86 22.20
N MET A 891 -23.22 16.87 22.69
CA MET A 891 -23.63 15.46 22.65
C MET A 891 -24.85 15.17 23.54
N ILE A 892 -24.93 15.77 24.70
CA ILE A 892 -26.11 15.70 25.58
C ILE A 892 -27.36 16.23 24.83
N GLU A 893 -27.23 17.36 24.15
CA GLU A 893 -28.36 17.93 23.38
C GLU A 893 -28.69 17.08 22.15
N PHE A 894 -27.68 16.54 21.45
CA PHE A 894 -27.86 15.62 20.35
C PHE A 894 -28.70 14.40 20.74
N HIS A 895 -28.33 13.72 21.83
CA HIS A 895 -29.09 12.58 22.34
C HIS A 895 -30.50 12.95 22.81
N ARG A 896 -30.69 14.14 23.42
CA ARG A 896 -31.99 14.66 23.79
C ARG A 896 -32.90 14.82 22.56
N ASN A 897 -32.33 15.33 21.47
CA ASN A 897 -33.02 15.50 20.21
C ASN A 897 -33.38 14.16 19.53
N LEU A 898 -32.43 13.17 19.58
CA LEU A 898 -32.70 11.81 19.08
C LEU A 898 -33.86 11.11 19.80
N LEU A 899 -33.94 11.30 21.12
CA LEU A 899 -35.00 10.69 21.93
C LEU A 899 -36.36 11.38 21.81
N ARG A 900 -36.41 12.49 21.09
CA ARG A 900 -37.66 13.25 20.91
C ARG A 900 -38.68 12.43 20.13
N LYS A 901 -39.71 11.95 20.86
CA LYS A 901 -40.80 11.17 20.25
C LYS A 901 -41.64 12.02 19.30
N SER A 902 -42.10 11.40 18.20
CA SER A 902 -43.17 12.01 17.40
C SER A 902 -44.40 12.27 18.30
N GLY A 903 -44.86 13.50 18.35
CA GLY A 903 -46.02 13.90 19.13
C GLY A 903 -46.69 15.12 18.53
N ALA A 904 -48.04 15.25 18.68
CA ALA A 904 -48.81 16.37 18.19
C ALA A 904 -48.53 16.79 16.74
N GLY A 905 -48.42 15.80 15.82
CA GLY A 905 -48.22 16.05 14.38
C GLY A 905 -46.80 16.37 13.93
N LYS A 906 -45.77 16.26 14.82
CA LYS A 906 -44.37 16.41 14.43
C LYS A 906 -43.71 15.03 14.34
N PRO A 907 -43.01 14.70 13.23
CA PRO A 907 -42.24 13.47 13.13
C PRO A 907 -41.02 13.47 14.10
N ALA A 908 -40.46 12.28 14.39
CA ALA A 908 -39.19 12.16 15.05
C ALA A 908 -38.10 12.83 14.22
N LEU A 909 -37.11 13.43 14.87
CA LEU A 909 -35.99 14.03 14.17
C LEU A 909 -35.06 12.95 13.56
N THR A 910 -34.52 13.23 12.39
CA THR A 910 -33.44 12.43 11.83
C THR A 910 -32.14 12.69 12.59
N LYS A 911 -31.13 11.80 12.43
CA LYS A 911 -29.86 11.93 13.12
C LYS A 911 -29.14 13.25 12.75
N SER A 912 -29.17 13.64 11.46
CA SER A 912 -28.56 14.90 11.00
C SER A 912 -29.29 16.12 11.55
N GLU A 913 -30.63 16.10 11.60
CA GLU A 913 -31.40 17.21 12.18
C GLU A 913 -31.24 17.30 13.70
N ALA A 914 -31.13 16.14 14.37
CA ALA A 914 -30.84 16.10 15.80
C ALA A 914 -29.45 16.71 16.12
N LEU A 915 -28.43 16.41 15.28
CA LEU A 915 -27.10 16.98 15.38
C LEU A 915 -27.12 18.48 15.08
N ARG A 916 -27.79 18.88 13.98
CA ARG A 916 -27.95 20.27 13.60
C ARG A 916 -28.53 21.12 14.72
N GLN A 917 -29.62 20.67 15.38
CA GLN A 917 -30.22 21.41 16.49
C GLN A 917 -29.27 21.52 17.69
N ALA A 918 -28.47 20.52 17.97
CA ALA A 918 -27.46 20.57 19.02
C ALA A 918 -26.34 21.59 18.67
N GLU A 919 -25.88 21.58 17.44
CA GLU A 919 -24.87 22.53 16.94
C GLU A 919 -25.38 23.98 16.93
N LEU A 920 -26.63 24.20 16.48
CA LEU A 920 -27.28 25.53 16.51
C LEU A 920 -27.39 26.08 17.92
N LYS A 921 -27.65 25.25 18.91
CA LYS A 921 -27.70 25.66 20.30
C LYS A 921 -26.35 26.20 20.78
N VAL A 922 -25.24 25.57 20.39
CA VAL A 922 -23.88 26.05 20.72
C VAL A 922 -23.55 27.30 19.91
N LEU A 923 -23.86 27.33 18.60
CA LEU A 923 -23.65 28.48 17.71
C LEU A 923 -24.32 29.76 18.22
N HIS A 924 -25.58 29.64 18.68
CA HIS A 924 -26.35 30.81 19.22
C HIS A 924 -26.01 31.12 20.67
N GLY A 925 -25.13 30.36 21.31
CA GLY A 925 -24.61 30.61 22.65
C GLY A 925 -23.39 31.51 22.64
N PRO A 926 -22.69 31.61 23.77
CA PRO A 926 -21.50 32.46 23.91
C PRO A 926 -20.27 31.95 23.13
N TYR A 927 -20.31 30.71 22.62
CA TYR A 927 -19.20 30.04 21.92
C TYR A 927 -19.53 29.84 20.43
N ASN A 928 -19.70 30.95 19.71
CA ASN A 928 -20.18 30.97 18.31
C ASN A 928 -19.10 30.64 17.24
N HIS A 929 -17.84 30.46 17.65
CA HIS A 929 -16.81 30.06 16.71
C HIS A 929 -16.98 28.61 16.24
N PRO A 930 -16.80 28.29 14.93
CA PRO A 930 -16.99 26.94 14.38
C PRO A 930 -16.23 25.83 15.09
N ALA A 931 -15.09 26.12 15.67
CA ALA A 931 -14.31 25.16 16.46
C ALA A 931 -15.10 24.46 17.58
N TYR A 932 -16.13 25.11 18.10
CA TYR A 932 -16.91 24.61 19.23
C TYR A 932 -18.14 23.80 18.85
N TRP A 933 -18.68 23.97 17.63
CA TRP A 933 -19.92 23.34 17.21
C TRP A 933 -19.81 22.53 15.90
N ALA A 934 -18.91 22.89 14.98
CA ALA A 934 -18.80 22.23 13.69
C ALA A 934 -17.83 21.04 13.69
N GLY A 935 -17.36 20.64 14.88
CA GLY A 935 -16.36 19.58 15.00
C GLY A 935 -16.90 18.18 14.71
N PHE A 936 -18.18 17.95 14.88
CA PHE A 936 -18.78 16.65 14.70
C PHE A 936 -19.50 16.54 13.35
N ILE A 937 -19.39 15.38 12.71
CA ILE A 937 -20.10 15.07 11.47
C ILE A 937 -20.81 13.73 11.59
N LEU A 938 -21.98 13.62 10.99
CA LEU A 938 -22.68 12.37 10.79
C LEU A 938 -22.27 11.76 9.45
N ILE A 939 -21.76 10.52 9.46
CA ILE A 939 -21.42 9.77 8.25
C ILE A 939 -22.35 8.54 8.16
N GLY A 940 -22.98 8.32 7.00
CA GLY A 940 -23.79 7.16 6.72
C GLY A 940 -25.30 7.43 6.79
N ASN A 941 -26.09 6.41 7.21
CA ASN A 941 -27.54 6.46 7.21
C ASN A 941 -28.10 7.47 8.22
N ASP A 942 -28.92 8.38 7.71
CA ASP A 942 -29.50 9.48 8.51
C ASP A 942 -30.80 9.11 9.25
N TYR A 943 -31.48 8.07 8.84
CA TYR A 943 -32.79 7.67 9.38
C TYR A 943 -32.67 6.60 10.47
#